data_701bd892ef19567cfae90a3b0b01a178
#
_entry.id   701bd892ef19567cfae90a3b0b01a178
#
_cell.length_a   1.000
_cell.length_b   1.000
_cell.length_c   1.000
_cell.angle_alpha   90.00
_cell.angle_beta   90.00
_cell.angle_gamma   90.00
#
_symmetry.space_group_name_H-M   'P 1'
#
loop_
_entity.id
_entity.type
_entity.pdbx_description
1 polymer ?
#
loop_
_entity_poly.entity_id
_entity_poly.type
_entity_poly.pdbx_seq_one_letter_code
_entity_poly.pdbx_strand_id
1 'polypeptide(L)'
;MKFSLPNIVSIICFSSTPLILAQQTAESFSAKENLSGEVARVVNPGASDSTVIYEAEFFDQYNPITASDMLDRIPGIDVSGRNRGGGGRGLGTGGNLLIDGQRVAGKDNSARDQLDRITAAEVERIEIIRDTSGDLNVRGSGEVINIILIEVPSRSSTQVELLQRLNHDNTYEIGGSVGWSTQIGNFQGLLNLEAQPNYENRDNREARITPDGELLGTLFEENIRDQDKQNISANMSYGNGAHRMQLNALFSVGDFPRSVRRDFVDFIDNVAVDSIQQERIDNEENNWELGGDYEYSFANGSRLAVLFVTNDEIRNSVRERFLADPASDPLTKNLYIDSQRETKEFIVQTNYNFSVTKSQSLRVGFERAVNELRSALFIASPFGTEPASEEFGGLPLISSISNPGTQVEEERYEGFAFHNWTINDKSALETSIVYETSEIFQTGEVSKTRDFQFWRPSIDYRYNFADNFRFRGTVNRNVSQLSFSAFAATANDDDRDINGFAGNPELEPETSWSFNGELEYRLPNDAGVLATSLFYSDIDNKIGKIIATVDPDQPQSATGNVGPSTQMGWFARASIRLNEFNLPNAIFSGRVGLFDSEILNPFVNEKVRTGGRGFGNLGFRQDITSMNLSYGIDYEHSFWGGYYDIDIVTRTRDDRRRSLDLFVQKIWFGDWVFRLESDNTLGASRCRYRERYEGTTIEGNVELIQDSCSSRYRRLILSIQTTF
;
A
#
# COMPACT_ATOMS: atom_id res chain seq x y z
N MET A 1 16.09 -0.55 -31.67
CA MET A 1 17.41 -1.26 -31.54
C MET A 1 17.29 -2.16 -30.32
N LYS A 2 17.01 -3.44 -30.54
CA LYS A 2 16.85 -4.41 -29.44
C LYS A 2 18.23 -4.75 -28.89
N PHE A 3 18.51 -4.38 -27.67
CA PHE A 3 19.60 -4.95 -26.90
C PHE A 3 19.03 -6.08 -26.05
N SER A 4 19.20 -7.30 -26.50
CA SER A 4 19.01 -8.47 -25.65
C SER A 4 20.22 -8.61 -24.75
N LEU A 5 20.05 -8.47 -23.44
CA LEU A 5 21.03 -8.87 -22.44
C LEU A 5 20.93 -10.39 -22.27
N PRO A 6 22.05 -11.11 -22.34
CA PRO A 6 22.05 -12.54 -22.08
C PRO A 6 22.00 -12.80 -20.58
N ASN A 7 21.26 -13.84 -20.20
CA ASN A 7 21.23 -14.43 -18.87
C ASN A 7 22.67 -14.68 -18.35
N ILE A 8 23.12 -13.85 -17.42
CA ILE A 8 24.34 -14.11 -16.65
C ILE A 8 23.91 -14.62 -15.29
N VAL A 9 23.62 -15.92 -15.22
CA VAL A 9 23.76 -16.68 -13.98
C VAL A 9 25.21 -17.14 -13.94
N SER A 10 26.10 -16.30 -13.46
CA SER A 10 27.46 -16.70 -13.11
C SER A 10 27.47 -17.17 -11.67
N ILE A 11 27.54 -18.49 -11.52
CA ILE A 11 27.89 -19.15 -10.27
C ILE A 11 29.29 -18.67 -9.86
N ILE A 12 29.37 -17.81 -8.86
CA ILE A 12 30.62 -17.43 -8.22
C ILE A 12 30.99 -18.55 -7.24
N CYS A 13 31.87 -19.43 -7.68
CA CYS A 13 32.58 -20.35 -6.80
C CYS A 13 33.56 -19.54 -5.94
N PHE A 14 33.25 -19.35 -4.66
CA PHE A 14 34.24 -18.90 -3.69
C PHE A 14 35.21 -20.05 -3.38
N SER A 15 36.46 -19.88 -3.78
CA SER A 15 37.57 -20.72 -3.34
C SER A 15 37.82 -20.46 -1.86
N SER A 16 37.68 -21.54 -1.08
CA SER A 16 37.97 -21.57 0.36
C SER A 16 39.48 -21.41 0.61
N THR A 17 39.88 -20.33 1.25
CA THR A 17 41.13 -20.22 2.01
C THR A 17 40.80 -20.34 3.49
N PRO A 18 41.48 -21.18 4.28
CA PRO A 18 41.15 -21.37 5.67
C PRO A 18 41.66 -20.22 6.53
N LEU A 19 40.77 -19.48 7.17
CA LEU A 19 41.08 -18.57 8.26
C LEU A 19 41.25 -19.37 9.56
N ILE A 20 42.40 -19.19 10.18
CA ILE A 20 42.82 -19.78 11.44
C ILE A 20 41.86 -19.36 12.57
N LEU A 21 41.22 -20.35 13.19
CA LEU A 21 40.47 -20.19 14.42
C LEU A 21 41.38 -19.78 15.57
N ALA A 22 41.18 -18.59 16.12
CA ALA A 22 41.61 -18.28 17.48
C ALA A 22 40.47 -18.69 18.44
N GLN A 23 40.62 -19.79 19.14
CA GLN A 23 39.79 -20.19 20.26
C GLN A 23 40.00 -19.20 21.41
N GLN A 24 39.00 -18.43 21.75
CA GLN A 24 38.86 -17.88 23.09
C GLN A 24 37.77 -18.67 23.84
N THR A 25 38.23 -19.23 24.94
CA THR A 25 37.45 -20.02 25.92
C THR A 25 36.34 -19.18 26.51
N ALA A 26 35.09 -19.63 26.33
CA ALA A 26 33.94 -19.15 27.06
C ALA A 26 33.99 -19.68 28.50
N GLU A 27 34.13 -18.79 29.45
CA GLU A 27 33.80 -19.10 30.87
C GLU A 27 32.29 -19.05 31.06
N SER A 28 31.74 -20.19 31.38
CA SER A 28 30.34 -20.37 31.76
C SER A 28 30.05 -19.72 33.11
N PHE A 29 29.24 -18.67 33.12
CA PHE A 29 28.54 -18.25 34.35
C PHE A 29 27.17 -18.91 34.36
N SER A 30 27.06 -19.97 35.17
CA SER A 30 25.80 -20.56 35.59
C SER A 30 25.36 -19.86 36.88
N ALA A 31 24.24 -19.12 36.76
CA ALA A 31 23.41 -18.83 37.92
C ALA A 31 21.94 -18.80 37.47
N LYS A 32 21.34 -19.99 37.49
CA LYS A 32 19.89 -20.09 37.50
C LYS A 32 19.40 -19.80 38.91
N GLU A 33 18.84 -18.62 39.10
CA GLU A 33 17.93 -18.38 40.23
C GLU A 33 16.50 -18.30 39.65
N ASN A 34 15.66 -19.22 40.12
CA ASN A 34 14.23 -19.26 39.83
C ASN A 34 13.56 -18.02 40.44
N LEU A 35 13.10 -17.10 39.60
CA LEU A 35 12.10 -16.10 39.96
C LEU A 35 10.87 -16.28 39.07
N SER A 36 9.94 -17.07 39.60
CA SER A 36 8.56 -17.10 39.14
C SER A 36 7.88 -15.77 39.52
N GLY A 37 7.43 -15.02 38.49
CA GLY A 37 6.42 -13.97 38.66
C GLY A 37 6.96 -12.58 38.92
N GLU A 38 7.29 -11.92 37.87
CA GLU A 38 7.00 -10.50 37.61
C GLU A 38 7.56 -10.20 36.23
N VAL A 39 6.68 -10.04 35.22
CA VAL A 39 7.08 -9.50 33.94
C VAL A 39 7.56 -8.09 34.21
N ALA A 40 8.86 -7.87 34.09
CA ALA A 40 9.50 -6.60 34.41
C ALA A 40 9.01 -5.51 33.45
N ARG A 41 8.02 -4.77 33.89
CA ARG A 41 7.62 -3.51 33.30
C ARG A 41 8.56 -2.45 33.84
N VAL A 42 9.64 -2.17 33.13
CA VAL A 42 10.49 -1.03 33.49
C VAL A 42 9.79 0.23 32.98
N VAL A 43 8.89 0.77 33.81
CA VAL A 43 8.45 2.15 33.68
C VAL A 43 9.59 3.02 34.12
N ASN A 44 10.28 3.68 33.22
CA ASN A 44 11.33 4.64 33.56
C ASN A 44 10.68 5.83 34.30
N PRO A 45 10.99 6.13 35.57
CA PRO A 45 10.30 7.16 36.36
C PRO A 45 10.50 8.60 35.87
N GLY A 46 11.12 8.81 34.72
CA GLY A 46 11.34 10.10 34.09
C GLY A 46 10.75 10.23 32.67
N ALA A 47 10.19 9.16 32.13
CA ALA A 47 9.41 9.26 30.90
C ALA A 47 8.00 9.71 31.28
N SER A 48 7.42 10.66 30.54
CA SER A 48 6.01 11.03 30.69
C SER A 48 5.17 9.76 30.54
N ASP A 49 4.05 9.62 31.29
CA ASP A 49 3.11 8.46 31.20
C ASP A 49 2.58 8.15 29.80
N SER A 50 2.97 8.92 28.81
CA SER A 50 2.58 8.87 27.39
C SER A 50 3.45 7.94 26.53
N THR A 51 4.62 7.50 27.00
CA THR A 51 5.49 6.58 26.25
C THR A 51 5.53 5.22 26.91
N VAL A 52 5.22 4.17 26.17
CA VAL A 52 5.37 2.78 26.61
C VAL A 52 6.63 2.21 25.99
N ILE A 53 7.50 1.68 26.82
CA ILE A 53 8.78 1.10 26.41
C ILE A 53 8.70 -0.42 26.59
N TYR A 54 9.03 -1.14 25.53
CA TYR A 54 9.21 -2.58 25.52
C TYR A 54 10.69 -2.89 25.28
N GLU A 55 11.38 -3.31 26.32
CA GLU A 55 12.79 -3.73 26.23
C GLU A 55 12.89 -5.06 25.44
N ALA A 56 14.06 -5.34 24.84
CA ALA A 56 14.26 -6.55 24.05
C ALA A 56 13.91 -7.83 24.82
N GLU A 57 14.23 -7.89 26.11
CA GLU A 57 13.97 -9.03 26.99
C GLU A 57 12.47 -9.35 27.14
N PHE A 58 11.59 -8.35 26.97
CA PHE A 58 10.15 -8.58 26.97
C PHE A 58 9.75 -9.56 25.88
N PHE A 59 10.46 -9.55 24.75
CA PHE A 59 10.13 -10.36 23.57
C PHE A 59 10.75 -11.75 23.60
N ASP A 60 11.67 -12.07 24.51
CA ASP A 60 12.31 -13.39 24.62
C ASP A 60 11.28 -14.53 24.77
N GLN A 61 10.16 -14.25 25.45
CA GLN A 61 9.06 -15.19 25.60
C GLN A 61 8.33 -15.55 24.30
N TYR A 62 8.57 -14.83 23.21
CA TYR A 62 7.89 -15.01 21.91
C TYR A 62 8.84 -15.54 20.83
N ASN A 63 10.14 -15.56 21.08
CA ASN A 63 11.18 -15.91 20.11
C ASN A 63 11.01 -15.15 18.77
N PRO A 64 11.00 -13.82 18.76
CA PRO A 64 10.89 -13.04 17.54
C PRO A 64 12.17 -13.16 16.71
N ILE A 65 12.06 -13.01 15.41
CA ILE A 65 13.20 -13.11 14.48
C ILE A 65 13.56 -11.73 13.94
N THR A 66 12.54 -10.92 13.65
CA THR A 66 12.71 -9.57 13.12
C THR A 66 12.07 -8.52 14.02
N ALA A 67 12.40 -7.25 13.79
CA ALA A 67 11.73 -6.13 14.46
C ALA A 67 10.23 -6.08 14.15
N SER A 68 9.82 -6.49 12.94
CA SER A 68 8.41 -6.63 12.56
C SER A 68 7.71 -7.68 13.43
N ASP A 69 8.34 -8.82 13.65
CA ASP A 69 7.85 -9.85 14.57
C ASP A 69 7.66 -9.33 16.00
N MET A 70 8.56 -8.47 16.49
CA MET A 70 8.42 -7.86 17.82
C MET A 70 7.19 -6.96 17.89
N LEU A 71 6.96 -6.13 16.87
CA LEU A 71 5.79 -5.24 16.80
C LEU A 71 4.47 -6.00 16.79
N ASP A 72 4.39 -7.14 16.12
CA ASP A 72 3.20 -8.00 16.10
C ASP A 72 2.80 -8.52 17.48
N ARG A 73 3.69 -8.48 18.48
CA ARG A 73 3.44 -8.90 19.88
C ARG A 73 3.03 -7.75 20.79
N ILE A 74 3.00 -6.52 20.28
CA ILE A 74 2.57 -5.35 21.04
C ILE A 74 1.08 -5.12 20.83
N PRO A 75 0.23 -5.20 21.88
CA PRO A 75 -1.19 -5.00 21.75
C PRO A 75 -1.53 -3.59 21.21
N GLY A 76 -2.43 -3.53 20.25
CA GLY A 76 -2.90 -2.28 19.65
C GLY A 76 -2.04 -1.75 18.52
N ILE A 77 -0.88 -2.33 18.26
CA ILE A 77 -0.06 -2.04 17.10
C ILE A 77 -0.50 -2.95 15.95
N ASP A 78 -0.96 -2.37 14.87
CA ASP A 78 -1.31 -3.07 13.64
C ASP A 78 -0.26 -2.72 12.57
N VAL A 79 0.76 -3.56 12.46
CA VAL A 79 1.81 -3.42 11.44
C VAL A 79 1.32 -4.00 10.10
N SER A 80 0.40 -4.97 10.15
CA SER A 80 -0.19 -5.61 8.96
C SER A 80 -1.24 -4.74 8.28
N GLY A 81 -1.79 -3.78 9.01
CA GLY A 81 -2.74 -2.81 8.46
C GLY A 81 -2.13 -2.13 7.25
N ARG A 82 -2.66 -2.42 6.08
CA ARG A 82 -2.43 -1.67 4.85
C ARG A 82 -2.89 -0.23 5.05
N ASN A 83 -2.19 0.51 5.90
CA ASN A 83 -2.19 1.95 5.82
C ASN A 83 -1.45 2.30 4.50
N ARG A 84 -2.11 2.03 3.40
CA ARG A 84 -1.93 2.87 2.21
C ARG A 84 -2.33 4.24 2.72
N GLY A 85 -1.32 5.01 3.10
CA GLY A 85 -1.48 6.37 3.52
C GLY A 85 -2.40 6.99 2.50
N GLY A 86 -3.55 7.46 2.93
CA GLY A 86 -4.44 8.18 2.04
C GLY A 86 -3.57 9.21 1.36
N GLY A 87 -3.70 9.34 0.03
CA GLY A 87 -2.84 10.10 -0.86
C GLY A 87 -2.55 11.52 -0.41
N GLY A 88 -1.76 11.63 0.62
CA GLY A 88 -1.30 12.89 1.14
C GLY A 88 -0.13 13.38 0.30
N ARG A 89 -0.10 14.67 0.07
CA ARG A 89 0.88 15.34 -0.74
C ARG A 89 2.23 15.44 -0.01
N GLY A 90 3.33 15.29 -0.73
CA GLY A 90 4.70 15.55 -0.26
C GLY A 90 5.27 14.52 0.71
N LEU A 91 6.42 14.86 1.32
CA LEU A 91 7.11 14.02 2.31
C LEU A 91 6.38 13.93 3.66
N GLY A 92 5.32 14.71 3.86
CA GLY A 92 4.54 14.74 5.10
C GLY A 92 3.77 13.48 5.45
N THR A 93 3.57 12.57 4.52
CA THR A 93 2.67 11.41 4.63
C THR A 93 3.34 10.09 5.01
N GLY A 94 4.66 10.04 5.11
CA GLY A 94 5.37 8.88 5.61
C GLY A 94 4.99 8.59 7.06
N GLY A 95 4.73 7.32 7.36
CA GLY A 95 4.14 6.83 8.60
C GLY A 95 4.80 7.29 9.90
N ASN A 96 4.18 6.93 11.01
CA ASN A 96 4.64 7.22 12.37
C ASN A 96 5.68 6.20 12.87
N LEU A 97 6.45 5.61 11.97
CA LEU A 97 7.49 4.63 12.27
C LEU A 97 8.86 5.26 12.12
N LEU A 98 9.66 5.16 13.19
CA LEU A 98 11.02 5.68 13.26
C LEU A 98 12.00 4.54 13.59
N ILE A 99 13.22 4.67 13.11
CA ILE A 99 14.37 3.84 13.49
C ILE A 99 15.42 4.80 14.08
N ASP A 100 15.85 4.57 15.34
CA ASP A 100 16.73 5.44 16.11
C ASP A 100 16.27 6.92 16.16
N GLY A 101 14.95 7.13 16.26
CA GLY A 101 14.33 8.46 16.26
C GLY A 101 14.28 9.13 14.89
N GLN A 102 14.65 8.43 13.83
CA GLN A 102 14.69 8.96 12.47
C GLN A 102 13.60 8.36 11.59
N ARG A 103 13.01 9.21 10.78
CA ARG A 103 12.11 8.81 9.74
C ARG A 103 12.90 8.39 8.51
N VAL A 104 12.53 7.29 7.88
CA VAL A 104 13.12 6.90 6.59
C VAL A 104 12.57 7.82 5.49
N ALA A 105 13.48 8.52 4.80
CA ALA A 105 13.15 9.34 3.65
C ALA A 105 13.07 8.45 2.39
N GLY A 106 11.87 7.97 2.08
CA GLY A 106 11.56 7.13 0.92
C GLY A 106 10.06 6.95 0.79
N LYS A 107 9.58 6.65 -0.39
CA LYS A 107 8.18 6.32 -0.67
C LYS A 107 8.00 4.82 -0.88
N ASP A 108 8.86 4.23 -1.69
CA ASP A 108 8.84 2.81 -2.04
C ASP A 108 9.80 1.98 -1.17
N ASN A 109 10.89 2.57 -0.64
CA ASN A 109 11.75 1.97 0.38
C ASN A 109 11.36 2.49 1.77
N SER A 110 10.23 2.04 2.28
CA SER A 110 9.63 2.54 3.53
C SER A 110 10.33 1.98 4.79
N ALA A 111 10.12 2.65 5.93
CA ALA A 111 10.58 2.15 7.23
C ALA A 111 10.01 0.76 7.57
N ARG A 112 8.80 0.46 7.11
CA ARG A 112 8.17 -0.86 7.30
C ARG A 112 8.96 -1.97 6.60
N ASP A 113 9.35 -1.77 5.33
CA ASP A 113 10.12 -2.77 4.58
C ASP A 113 11.49 -3.03 5.22
N GLN A 114 12.00 -2.05 6.00
CA GLN A 114 13.24 -2.21 6.75
C GLN A 114 13.04 -3.07 8.01
N LEU A 115 11.87 -3.05 8.65
CA LEU A 115 11.63 -3.83 9.89
C LEU A 115 11.74 -5.34 9.67
N ASP A 116 11.36 -5.82 8.50
CA ASP A 116 11.47 -7.23 8.16
C ASP A 116 12.93 -7.68 7.95
N ARG A 117 13.83 -6.70 7.78
CA ARG A 117 15.27 -6.88 7.55
C ARG A 117 16.12 -6.65 8.79
N ILE A 118 15.58 -5.95 9.81
CA ILE A 118 16.23 -5.75 11.11
C ILE A 118 15.97 -6.98 11.96
N THR A 119 17.02 -7.67 12.37
CA THR A 119 16.87 -8.84 13.24
C THR A 119 16.43 -8.42 14.65
N ALA A 120 15.66 -9.26 15.33
CA ALA A 120 15.23 -8.99 16.71
C ALA A 120 16.43 -8.80 17.66
N ALA A 121 17.56 -9.48 17.40
CA ALA A 121 18.81 -9.33 18.16
C ALA A 121 19.49 -7.97 17.95
N GLU A 122 19.06 -7.17 16.98
CA GLU A 122 19.54 -5.80 16.73
C GLU A 122 18.75 -4.75 17.48
N VAL A 123 17.56 -5.10 17.97
CA VAL A 123 16.68 -4.18 18.68
C VAL A 123 17.06 -4.13 20.16
N GLU A 124 17.31 -2.93 20.68
CA GLU A 124 17.47 -2.69 22.11
C GLU A 124 16.12 -2.58 22.81
N ARG A 125 15.22 -1.77 22.22
CA ARG A 125 13.86 -1.56 22.73
C ARG A 125 12.94 -0.98 21.66
N ILE A 126 11.65 -1.09 21.89
CA ILE A 126 10.60 -0.46 21.08
C ILE A 126 9.87 0.56 21.96
N GLU A 127 9.79 1.79 21.48
CA GLU A 127 9.11 2.90 22.15
C GLU A 127 7.80 3.22 21.44
N ILE A 128 6.68 3.16 22.14
CA ILE A 128 5.37 3.58 21.65
C ILE A 128 5.03 4.93 22.26
N ILE A 129 5.23 5.98 21.48
CA ILE A 129 5.04 7.37 21.90
C ILE A 129 3.62 7.81 21.53
N ARG A 130 2.84 8.16 22.53
CA ARG A 130 1.41 8.46 22.43
C ARG A 130 1.06 9.89 22.69
N ASP A 131 2.02 10.66 23.08
CA ASP A 131 1.90 12.10 23.30
C ASP A 131 2.13 12.87 21.99
N THR A 132 2.25 14.17 22.07
CA THR A 132 2.63 14.97 20.90
C THR A 132 3.92 14.41 20.29
N SER A 133 4.06 14.54 18.98
CA SER A 133 5.28 14.14 18.28
C SER A 133 6.53 14.85 18.81
N GLY A 134 6.34 15.89 19.62
CA GLY A 134 7.39 16.61 20.32
C GLY A 134 8.48 17.07 19.36
N ASP A 135 9.69 16.64 19.66
CA ASP A 135 10.86 16.93 18.85
C ASP A 135 11.09 15.96 17.70
N LEU A 136 10.24 14.93 17.55
CA LEU A 136 10.39 13.93 16.50
C LEU A 136 9.98 14.50 15.13
N ASN A 137 10.67 14.09 14.08
CA ASN A 137 10.42 14.56 12.72
C ASN A 137 9.29 13.76 12.06
N VAL A 138 8.12 13.70 12.70
CA VAL A 138 6.91 13.06 12.15
C VAL A 138 5.84 14.11 11.91
N ARG A 139 5.05 13.94 10.84
CA ARG A 139 3.87 14.75 10.58
C ARG A 139 2.64 13.89 10.90
N GLY A 140 1.79 14.40 11.73
CA GLY A 140 0.53 13.76 12.07
C GLY A 140 0.48 13.34 13.54
N SER A 141 -0.73 13.21 13.96
CA SER A 141 -1.19 13.03 15.31
C SER A 141 -1.37 11.55 15.67
N GLY A 142 -0.65 10.65 15.03
CA GLY A 142 -0.69 9.22 15.33
C GLY A 142 0.15 8.82 16.55
N GLU A 143 -0.04 7.60 16.98
CA GLU A 143 0.92 6.91 17.82
C GLU A 143 2.23 6.76 17.05
N VAL A 144 3.36 7.16 17.63
CA VAL A 144 4.67 7.05 17.00
C VAL A 144 5.37 5.81 17.52
N ILE A 145 5.82 4.96 16.64
CA ILE A 145 6.60 3.76 16.94
C ILE A 145 8.06 4.08 16.65
N ASN A 146 8.93 3.94 17.66
CA ASN A 146 10.35 4.18 17.51
C ASN A 146 11.13 2.91 17.87
N ILE A 147 11.83 2.34 16.90
CA ILE A 147 12.69 1.18 17.09
C ILE A 147 14.09 1.69 17.43
N ILE A 148 14.58 1.37 18.62
CA ILE A 148 15.93 1.70 19.03
C ILE A 148 16.83 0.49 18.86
N LEU A 149 17.91 0.66 18.11
CA LEU A 149 18.88 -0.38 17.85
C LEU A 149 20.00 -0.38 18.87
N ILE A 150 20.58 -1.56 19.14
CA ILE A 150 21.70 -1.72 20.06
C ILE A 150 22.94 -0.99 19.50
N GLU A 151 23.50 -0.09 20.27
CA GLU A 151 24.77 0.56 19.95
C GLU A 151 25.96 -0.36 20.29
N VAL A 152 26.61 -0.91 19.29
CA VAL A 152 27.82 -1.74 19.43
C VAL A 152 28.95 -1.19 18.56
N PRO A 153 30.23 -1.36 18.95
CA PRO A 153 31.37 -0.82 18.17
C PRO A 153 31.49 -1.40 16.75
N SER A 154 31.10 -2.65 16.58
CA SER A 154 31.06 -3.30 15.25
C SER A 154 30.18 -4.53 15.29
N ARG A 155 29.31 -4.66 14.32
CA ARG A 155 28.46 -5.83 14.10
C ARG A 155 28.17 -5.99 12.62
N SER A 156 27.98 -7.24 12.19
CA SER A 156 27.47 -7.56 10.85
C SER A 156 26.59 -8.79 10.94
N SER A 157 25.50 -8.80 10.21
CA SER A 157 24.53 -9.88 10.14
C SER A 157 24.11 -10.10 8.69
N THR A 158 23.89 -11.34 8.30
CA THR A 158 23.36 -11.71 6.98
C THR A 158 22.12 -12.56 7.17
N GLN A 159 21.00 -12.08 6.67
CA GLN A 159 19.73 -12.80 6.66
C GLN A 159 19.51 -13.38 5.27
N VAL A 160 19.05 -14.63 5.22
CA VAL A 160 18.70 -15.30 3.96
C VAL A 160 17.30 -15.87 4.11
N GLU A 161 16.45 -15.59 3.14
CA GLU A 161 15.13 -16.18 3.02
C GLU A 161 14.97 -16.88 1.68
N LEU A 162 14.45 -18.10 1.70
CA LEU A 162 13.98 -18.84 0.54
C LEU A 162 12.47 -19.00 0.63
N LEU A 163 11.78 -18.61 -0.43
CA LEU A 163 10.33 -18.66 -0.53
C LEU A 163 9.95 -19.63 -1.65
N GLN A 164 9.03 -20.54 -1.36
CA GLN A 164 8.41 -21.40 -2.35
C GLN A 164 6.89 -21.26 -2.27
N ARG A 165 6.25 -21.00 -3.41
CA ARG A 165 4.79 -20.96 -3.53
C ARG A 165 4.31 -22.12 -4.39
N LEU A 166 3.24 -22.77 -3.93
CA LEU A 166 2.53 -23.80 -4.67
C LEU A 166 1.11 -23.31 -4.93
N ASN A 167 0.77 -23.13 -6.19
CA ASN A 167 -0.53 -22.70 -6.63
C ASN A 167 -1.47 -23.90 -6.85
N HIS A 168 -2.77 -23.67 -6.96
CA HIS A 168 -3.81 -24.69 -7.07
C HIS A 168 -3.67 -25.56 -8.33
N ASP A 169 -3.08 -25.05 -9.38
CA ASP A 169 -2.82 -25.72 -10.67
C ASP A 169 -1.48 -26.45 -10.71
N ASN A 170 -0.81 -26.58 -9.55
CA ASN A 170 0.52 -27.15 -9.34
C ASN A 170 1.68 -26.34 -9.96
N THR A 171 1.46 -25.08 -10.29
CA THR A 171 2.55 -24.18 -10.67
C THR A 171 3.38 -23.83 -9.43
N TYR A 172 4.71 -23.93 -9.56
CA TYR A 172 5.69 -23.64 -8.52
C TYR A 172 6.43 -22.35 -8.82
N GLU A 173 6.58 -21.52 -7.78
CA GLU A 173 7.39 -20.33 -7.83
C GLU A 173 8.46 -20.40 -6.74
N ILE A 174 9.65 -19.95 -7.06
CA ILE A 174 10.77 -19.87 -6.13
C ILE A 174 11.25 -18.43 -6.10
N GLY A 175 11.18 -17.82 -4.94
CA GLY A 175 11.69 -16.49 -4.65
C GLY A 175 12.54 -16.48 -3.39
N GLY A 176 12.91 -15.32 -2.94
CA GLY A 176 13.63 -15.13 -1.69
C GLY A 176 14.42 -13.84 -1.65
N SER A 177 15.13 -13.67 -0.54
CA SER A 177 15.90 -12.46 -0.29
C SER A 177 17.24 -12.77 0.41
N VAL A 178 18.19 -11.85 0.21
CA VAL A 178 19.46 -11.80 0.96
C VAL A 178 19.61 -10.38 1.47
N GLY A 179 19.53 -10.23 2.79
CA GLY A 179 19.75 -8.98 3.52
C GLY A 179 21.11 -9.01 4.23
N TRP A 180 21.85 -7.92 4.12
CA TRP A 180 23.08 -7.72 4.88
C TRP A 180 22.99 -6.43 5.68
N SER A 181 23.18 -6.52 7.01
CA SER A 181 23.26 -5.37 7.90
C SER A 181 24.66 -5.24 8.46
N THR A 182 25.11 -4.01 8.68
CA THR A 182 26.41 -3.73 9.33
C THR A 182 26.33 -2.46 10.15
N GLN A 183 27.05 -2.48 11.26
CA GLN A 183 27.34 -1.31 12.07
C GLN A 183 28.83 -1.25 12.34
N ILE A 184 29.46 -0.11 12.04
CA ILE A 184 30.89 0.14 12.28
C ILE A 184 31.03 1.52 12.90
N GLY A 185 31.20 1.58 14.21
CA GLY A 185 31.17 2.83 14.95
C GLY A 185 29.84 3.56 14.73
N ASN A 186 29.92 4.78 14.20
CA ASN A 186 28.78 5.64 13.93
C ASN A 186 28.10 5.40 12.56
N PHE A 187 28.57 4.46 11.78
CA PHE A 187 28.01 4.09 10.47
C PHE A 187 27.16 2.85 10.62
N GLN A 188 25.95 2.89 10.04
CA GLN A 188 25.06 1.75 9.88
C GLN A 188 24.72 1.59 8.40
N GLY A 189 24.64 0.35 7.93
CA GLY A 189 24.31 0.02 6.54
C GLY A 189 23.41 -1.21 6.47
N LEU A 190 22.40 -1.14 5.60
CA LEU A 190 21.53 -2.24 5.19
C LEU A 190 21.59 -2.36 3.67
N LEU A 191 21.80 -3.56 3.15
CA LEU A 191 21.69 -3.90 1.73
C LEU A 191 20.77 -5.10 1.60
N ASN A 192 19.80 -5.04 0.68
CA ASN A 192 18.91 -6.15 0.40
C ASN A 192 18.80 -6.41 -1.09
N LEU A 193 18.83 -7.69 -1.44
CA LEU A 193 18.56 -8.23 -2.76
C LEU A 193 17.35 -9.14 -2.64
N GLU A 194 16.33 -8.96 -3.47
CA GLU A 194 15.08 -9.69 -3.37
C GLU A 194 14.55 -10.06 -4.74
N ALA A 195 14.05 -11.31 -4.85
CA ALA A 195 13.31 -11.80 -6.00
C ALA A 195 11.90 -12.22 -5.54
N GLN A 196 10.88 -11.59 -6.10
CA GLN A 196 9.47 -11.78 -5.73
C GLN A 196 8.65 -12.26 -6.92
N PRO A 197 8.74 -13.53 -7.33
CA PRO A 197 7.79 -14.06 -8.30
C PRO A 197 6.38 -14.12 -7.70
N ASN A 198 5.36 -13.86 -8.51
CA ASN A 198 3.97 -13.91 -8.07
C ASN A 198 3.07 -14.40 -9.20
N TYR A 199 2.89 -15.70 -9.27
CA TYR A 199 1.95 -16.33 -10.18
C TYR A 199 0.54 -16.35 -9.60
N GLU A 200 -0.45 -16.08 -10.44
CA GLU A 200 -1.86 -16.18 -10.09
C GLU A 200 -2.66 -16.64 -11.30
N ASN A 201 -3.36 -17.77 -11.16
CA ASN A 201 -4.37 -18.23 -12.11
C ASN A 201 -5.76 -18.01 -11.50
N ARG A 202 -6.61 -17.26 -12.21
CA ARG A 202 -7.98 -16.92 -11.81
C ARG A 202 -8.96 -17.39 -12.85
N ASP A 203 -10.01 -18.08 -12.40
CA ASP A 203 -11.16 -18.37 -13.23
C ASP A 203 -12.25 -17.32 -13.01
N ASN A 204 -12.93 -16.94 -14.08
CA ASN A 204 -14.15 -16.16 -14.02
C ASN A 204 -15.26 -16.87 -14.80
N ARG A 205 -16.43 -16.92 -14.21
CA ARG A 205 -17.64 -17.47 -14.85
C ARG A 205 -18.70 -16.40 -14.88
N GLU A 206 -19.26 -16.15 -16.06
CA GLU A 206 -20.26 -15.10 -16.26
C GLU A 206 -21.48 -15.70 -16.97
N ALA A 207 -22.66 -15.35 -16.48
CA ALA A 207 -23.92 -15.52 -17.19
C ALA A 207 -24.34 -14.16 -17.76
N ARG A 208 -24.74 -14.13 -19.03
CA ARG A 208 -25.30 -12.99 -19.74
C ARG A 208 -26.79 -13.22 -19.89
N ILE A 209 -27.58 -12.34 -19.30
CA ILE A 209 -29.04 -12.51 -19.25
C ILE A 209 -29.75 -11.21 -19.67
N THR A 210 -30.94 -11.34 -20.24
CA THR A 210 -31.80 -10.19 -20.50
C THR A 210 -32.38 -9.64 -19.19
N PRO A 211 -32.94 -8.42 -19.16
CA PRO A 211 -33.66 -7.90 -18.01
C PRO A 211 -34.84 -8.78 -17.57
N ASP A 212 -35.44 -9.52 -18.50
CA ASP A 212 -36.55 -10.46 -18.24
C ASP A 212 -36.07 -11.83 -17.73
N GLY A 213 -34.73 -12.05 -17.64
CA GLY A 213 -34.12 -13.25 -17.08
C GLY A 213 -33.87 -14.37 -18.10
N GLU A 214 -33.96 -14.12 -19.39
CA GLU A 214 -33.60 -15.08 -20.44
C GLU A 214 -32.07 -15.16 -20.57
N LEU A 215 -31.52 -16.37 -20.62
CA LEU A 215 -30.07 -16.61 -20.78
C LEU A 215 -29.64 -16.37 -22.22
N LEU A 216 -28.87 -15.32 -22.47
CA LEU A 216 -28.29 -14.99 -23.78
C LEU A 216 -26.99 -15.73 -24.05
N GLY A 217 -26.25 -16.11 -23.00
CA GLY A 217 -25.00 -16.84 -23.14
C GLY A 217 -24.22 -16.93 -21.84
N THR A 218 -23.12 -17.65 -21.93
CA THR A 218 -22.17 -17.83 -20.82
C THR A 218 -20.75 -17.52 -21.27
N LEU A 219 -19.90 -17.18 -20.30
CA LEU A 219 -18.49 -16.97 -20.51
C LEU A 219 -17.72 -17.72 -19.43
N PHE A 220 -16.71 -18.45 -19.85
CA PHE A 220 -15.63 -18.92 -18.98
C PHE A 220 -14.34 -18.17 -19.34
N GLU A 221 -13.70 -17.54 -18.35
CA GLU A 221 -12.42 -16.86 -18.50
C GLU A 221 -11.37 -17.51 -17.61
N GLU A 222 -10.23 -17.85 -18.19
CA GLU A 222 -9.00 -18.17 -17.50
C GLU A 222 -8.03 -17.00 -17.65
N ASN A 223 -7.50 -16.50 -16.52
CA ASN A 223 -6.65 -15.31 -16.46
C ASN A 223 -5.40 -15.64 -15.66
N ILE A 224 -4.29 -15.83 -16.36
CA ILE A 224 -2.99 -16.18 -15.80
C ILE A 224 -2.12 -14.92 -15.75
N ARG A 225 -1.61 -14.63 -14.57
CA ARG A 225 -0.63 -13.56 -14.29
C ARG A 225 0.63 -14.23 -13.77
N ASP A 226 1.72 -14.05 -14.49
CA ASP A 226 3.03 -14.61 -14.14
C ASP A 226 4.00 -13.43 -13.96
N GLN A 227 4.15 -12.99 -12.73
CA GLN A 227 4.82 -11.74 -12.39
C GLN A 227 6.17 -12.02 -11.74
N ASP A 228 7.21 -11.43 -12.28
CA ASP A 228 8.55 -11.43 -11.69
C ASP A 228 8.97 -10.01 -11.32
N LYS A 229 9.34 -9.80 -10.05
CA LYS A 229 9.87 -8.53 -9.57
C LYS A 229 11.19 -8.76 -8.84
N GLN A 230 12.19 -7.96 -9.17
CA GLN A 230 13.52 -7.97 -8.56
C GLN A 230 13.81 -6.60 -7.96
N ASN A 231 14.24 -6.57 -6.70
CA ASN A 231 14.52 -5.37 -5.95
C ASN A 231 15.96 -5.38 -5.42
N ILE A 232 16.61 -4.24 -5.49
CA ILE A 232 17.87 -3.95 -4.79
C ILE A 232 17.61 -2.71 -3.97
N SER A 233 17.77 -2.80 -2.65
CA SER A 233 17.63 -1.64 -1.77
C SER A 233 18.83 -1.49 -0.84
N ALA A 234 19.19 -0.23 -0.57
CA ALA A 234 20.28 0.12 0.34
C ALA A 234 19.81 1.26 1.27
N ASN A 235 20.13 1.12 2.54
CA ASN A 235 19.88 2.15 3.55
C ASN A 235 21.18 2.36 4.33
N MET A 236 21.61 3.60 4.46
CA MET A 236 22.86 3.97 5.12
C MET A 236 22.57 5.11 6.08
N SER A 237 23.14 5.07 7.27
CA SER A 237 23.10 6.17 8.23
C SER A 237 24.47 6.42 8.85
N TYR A 238 24.70 7.68 9.18
CA TYR A 238 25.91 8.11 9.86
C TYR A 238 25.59 9.21 10.87
N GLY A 239 25.98 9.02 12.13
CA GLY A 239 25.79 9.99 13.19
C GLY A 239 27.12 10.37 13.86
N ASN A 240 27.41 11.66 13.98
CA ASN A 240 28.59 12.13 14.72
C ASN A 240 28.26 13.41 15.50
N GLY A 241 28.00 13.25 16.79
CA GLY A 241 27.68 14.36 17.68
C GLY A 241 26.42 15.11 17.21
N ALA A 242 26.63 16.33 16.71
CA ALA A 242 25.53 17.19 16.24
C ALA A 242 25.03 16.85 14.83
N HIS A 243 25.70 16.01 14.10
CA HIS A 243 25.42 15.70 12.69
C HIS A 243 24.85 14.30 12.55
N ARG A 244 23.76 14.18 11.79
CA ARG A 244 23.18 12.92 11.33
C ARG A 244 22.88 13.00 9.85
N MET A 245 23.12 11.88 9.14
CA MET A 245 22.86 11.73 7.71
C MET A 245 22.24 10.37 7.46
N GLN A 246 21.26 10.32 6.56
CA GLN A 246 20.71 9.07 6.02
C GLN A 246 20.67 9.15 4.50
N LEU A 247 20.87 8.01 3.86
CA LEU A 247 20.72 7.81 2.42
C LEU A 247 20.01 6.49 2.17
N ASN A 248 18.95 6.54 1.36
CA ASN A 248 18.13 5.40 1.00
C ASN A 248 18.09 5.30 -0.52
N ALA A 249 18.28 4.10 -1.06
CA ALA A 249 18.20 3.85 -2.49
C ALA A 249 17.40 2.57 -2.74
N LEU A 250 16.61 2.58 -3.82
CA LEU A 250 15.88 1.43 -4.34
C LEU A 250 16.06 1.38 -5.85
N PHE A 251 16.28 0.20 -6.38
CA PHE A 251 16.18 -0.12 -7.79
C PHE A 251 15.31 -1.36 -7.95
N SER A 252 14.30 -1.30 -8.81
CA SER A 252 13.31 -2.34 -9.03
C SER A 252 13.09 -2.57 -10.52
N VAL A 253 13.09 -3.82 -10.93
CA VAL A 253 12.74 -4.25 -12.29
C VAL A 253 11.64 -5.29 -12.16
N GLY A 254 10.57 -5.13 -12.94
CA GLY A 254 9.45 -6.04 -12.95
C GLY A 254 9.00 -6.39 -14.36
N ASP A 255 8.69 -7.66 -14.57
CA ASP A 255 8.04 -8.21 -15.74
C ASP A 255 6.72 -8.84 -15.30
N PHE A 256 5.59 -8.37 -15.85
CA PHE A 256 4.24 -8.73 -15.40
C PHE A 256 3.37 -9.23 -16.55
N PRO A 257 3.79 -10.30 -17.26
CA PRO A 257 3.01 -10.85 -18.35
C PRO A 257 1.66 -11.39 -17.84
N ARG A 258 0.66 -11.24 -18.70
CA ARG A 258 -0.69 -11.74 -18.44
C ARG A 258 -1.24 -12.39 -19.69
N SER A 259 -1.80 -13.59 -19.57
CA SER A 259 -2.56 -14.23 -20.62
C SER A 259 -4.00 -14.47 -20.19
N VAL A 260 -4.93 -14.17 -21.08
CA VAL A 260 -6.36 -14.34 -20.82
C VAL A 260 -6.96 -15.15 -21.95
N ARG A 261 -7.67 -16.23 -21.60
CA ARG A 261 -8.47 -17.01 -22.51
C ARG A 261 -9.94 -16.91 -22.12
N ARG A 262 -10.80 -16.63 -23.08
CA ARG A 262 -12.25 -16.54 -22.90
C ARG A 262 -12.94 -17.47 -23.88
N ASP A 263 -13.73 -18.38 -23.35
CA ASP A 263 -14.60 -19.25 -24.10
C ASP A 263 -16.05 -18.77 -23.91
N PHE A 264 -16.67 -18.32 -25.01
CA PHE A 264 -18.05 -17.83 -25.02
C PHE A 264 -18.96 -18.90 -25.60
N VAL A 265 -20.15 -19.01 -25.05
CA VAL A 265 -21.28 -19.74 -25.63
C VAL A 265 -22.45 -18.78 -25.72
N ASP A 266 -22.82 -18.37 -26.89
CA ASP A 266 -23.95 -17.50 -27.18
C ASP A 266 -25.16 -18.29 -27.70
N PHE A 267 -26.35 -17.98 -27.22
CA PHE A 267 -27.58 -18.59 -27.68
C PHE A 267 -28.26 -17.69 -28.71
N ILE A 268 -28.11 -18.01 -29.98
CA ILE A 268 -28.74 -17.29 -31.09
C ILE A 268 -29.86 -18.19 -31.64
N ASP A 269 -31.10 -17.70 -31.60
CA ASP A 269 -32.29 -18.49 -31.99
C ASP A 269 -32.35 -19.88 -31.32
N ASN A 270 -31.98 -19.97 -30.05
CA ASN A 270 -31.83 -21.20 -29.25
C ASN A 270 -30.75 -22.17 -29.76
N VAL A 271 -29.85 -21.71 -30.62
CA VAL A 271 -28.67 -22.50 -31.07
C VAL A 271 -27.43 -21.96 -30.34
N ALA A 272 -26.68 -22.86 -29.74
CA ALA A 272 -25.40 -22.50 -29.11
C ALA A 272 -24.35 -22.21 -30.20
N VAL A 273 -23.73 -21.05 -30.12
CA VAL A 273 -22.60 -20.62 -30.97
C VAL A 273 -21.42 -20.34 -30.07
N ASP A 274 -20.33 -21.03 -30.35
CA ASP A 274 -19.11 -20.90 -29.56
C ASP A 274 -18.15 -19.90 -30.21
N SER A 275 -17.57 -19.00 -29.46
CA SER A 275 -16.45 -18.17 -29.90
C SER A 275 -15.33 -18.15 -28.85
N ILE A 276 -14.10 -17.88 -29.29
CA ILE A 276 -12.90 -17.88 -28.45
C ILE A 276 -12.20 -16.53 -28.61
N GLN A 277 -11.85 -15.93 -27.46
CA GLN A 277 -11.00 -14.76 -27.40
C GLN A 277 -9.73 -15.07 -26.59
N GLN A 278 -8.58 -14.68 -27.10
CA GLN A 278 -7.31 -14.76 -26.41
C GLN A 278 -6.66 -13.40 -26.32
N GLU A 279 -6.09 -13.09 -25.16
CA GLU A 279 -5.30 -11.88 -24.97
C GLU A 279 -3.91 -12.22 -24.44
N ARG A 280 -2.92 -11.49 -24.93
CA ARG A 280 -1.58 -11.43 -24.38
C ARG A 280 -1.32 -9.99 -23.98
N ILE A 281 -0.85 -9.82 -22.75
CA ILE A 281 -0.51 -8.51 -22.22
C ILE A 281 0.90 -8.63 -21.64
N ASP A 282 1.84 -7.90 -22.22
CA ASP A 282 3.23 -7.82 -21.76
C ASP A 282 3.39 -6.47 -21.06
N ASN A 283 3.68 -6.49 -19.74
CA ASN A 283 3.89 -5.30 -18.92
C ASN A 283 5.30 -5.33 -18.36
N GLU A 284 6.04 -4.24 -18.53
CA GLU A 284 7.37 -4.02 -17.97
C GLU A 284 7.38 -2.80 -17.06
N GLU A 285 8.03 -2.91 -15.92
CA GLU A 285 8.21 -1.82 -14.96
C GLU A 285 9.68 -1.68 -14.58
N ASN A 286 10.20 -0.46 -14.63
CA ASN A 286 11.49 -0.09 -14.09
C ASN A 286 11.30 1.09 -13.16
N ASN A 287 11.79 0.97 -11.93
CA ASN A 287 11.67 2.02 -10.93
C ASN A 287 13.02 2.19 -10.19
N TRP A 288 13.43 3.44 -9.98
CA TRP A 288 14.49 3.74 -9.04
C TRP A 288 14.11 4.91 -8.15
N GLU A 289 14.55 4.85 -6.91
CA GLU A 289 14.33 5.88 -5.91
C GLU A 289 15.64 6.17 -5.18
N LEU A 290 15.90 7.45 -4.94
CA LEU A 290 16.96 7.93 -4.07
C LEU A 290 16.37 8.95 -3.08
N GLY A 291 16.49 8.68 -1.80
CA GLY A 291 16.08 9.57 -0.72
C GLY A 291 17.19 9.77 0.28
N GLY A 292 17.14 10.86 1.01
CA GLY A 292 18.09 11.09 2.09
C GLY A 292 17.71 12.29 2.95
N ASP A 293 18.33 12.35 4.11
CA ASP A 293 18.20 13.48 5.01
C ASP A 293 19.52 13.82 5.69
N TYR A 294 19.61 15.06 6.09
CA TYR A 294 20.66 15.59 6.93
C TYR A 294 20.05 16.37 8.07
N GLU A 295 20.42 16.04 9.30
CA GLU A 295 20.01 16.75 10.50
C GLU A 295 21.20 17.33 11.24
N TYR A 296 21.08 18.58 11.66
CA TYR A 296 22.03 19.27 12.54
C TYR A 296 21.37 19.69 13.85
N SER A 297 21.91 19.18 14.98
CA SER A 297 21.45 19.50 16.32
C SER A 297 22.30 20.64 16.92
N PHE A 298 21.67 21.77 17.18
CA PHE A 298 22.33 22.92 17.79
C PHE A 298 22.53 22.74 19.31
N ALA A 299 23.51 23.41 19.88
CA ALA A 299 23.82 23.36 21.31
C ALA A 299 22.65 23.83 22.24
N ASN A 300 21.71 24.59 21.69
CA ASN A 300 20.49 25.04 22.40
C ASN A 300 19.33 24.01 22.32
N GLY A 301 19.56 22.85 21.74
CA GLY A 301 18.56 21.80 21.56
C GLY A 301 17.66 21.96 20.33
N SER A 302 17.80 23.05 19.55
CA SER A 302 17.06 23.16 18.27
C SER A 302 17.69 22.27 17.20
N ARG A 303 16.92 21.91 16.16
CA ARG A 303 17.35 21.02 15.09
C ARG A 303 16.95 21.59 13.73
N LEU A 304 17.87 21.52 12.77
CA LEU A 304 17.63 21.79 11.36
C LEU A 304 17.75 20.49 10.59
N ALA A 305 16.72 20.15 9.83
CA ALA A 305 16.73 18.99 8.96
C ALA A 305 16.44 19.40 7.53
N VAL A 306 17.15 18.78 6.58
CA VAL A 306 16.91 18.87 5.14
C VAL A 306 16.72 17.47 4.63
N LEU A 307 15.60 17.25 3.93
CA LEU A 307 15.21 15.96 3.37
C LEU A 307 15.05 16.11 1.85
N PHE A 308 15.37 15.06 1.10
CA PHE A 308 15.04 14.98 -0.32
C PHE A 308 14.61 13.57 -0.71
N VAL A 309 13.78 13.48 -1.74
CA VAL A 309 13.44 12.23 -2.45
C VAL A 309 13.38 12.54 -3.94
N THR A 310 13.92 11.63 -4.74
CA THR A 310 13.73 11.62 -6.19
C THR A 310 13.50 10.21 -6.66
N ASN A 311 12.56 10.04 -7.58
CA ASN A 311 12.27 8.75 -8.22
C ASN A 311 11.96 8.92 -9.70
N ASP A 312 12.08 7.82 -10.43
CA ASP A 312 11.69 7.71 -11.83
C ASP A 312 11.15 6.30 -12.06
N GLU A 313 9.90 6.22 -12.49
CA GLU A 313 9.19 4.99 -12.77
C GLU A 313 8.75 4.97 -14.24
N ILE A 314 9.15 3.93 -14.96
CA ILE A 314 8.78 3.69 -16.36
C ILE A 314 7.93 2.42 -16.41
N ARG A 315 6.74 2.51 -17.00
CA ARG A 315 5.85 1.38 -17.27
C ARG A 315 5.50 1.34 -18.74
N ASN A 316 5.72 0.17 -19.35
CA ASN A 316 5.32 -0.12 -20.73
C ASN A 316 4.35 -1.29 -20.72
N SER A 317 3.28 -1.20 -21.49
CA SER A 317 2.25 -2.24 -21.63
C SER A 317 1.88 -2.42 -23.09
N VAL A 318 1.99 -3.64 -23.59
CA VAL A 318 1.50 -4.02 -24.90
C VAL A 318 0.44 -5.10 -24.74
N ARG A 319 -0.78 -4.84 -25.22
CA ARG A 319 -1.92 -5.76 -25.20
C ARG A 319 -2.31 -6.13 -26.60
N GLU A 320 -2.34 -7.42 -26.89
CA GLU A 320 -2.82 -8.01 -28.13
C GLU A 320 -4.02 -8.90 -27.88
N ARG A 321 -5.06 -8.76 -28.69
CA ARG A 321 -6.26 -9.59 -28.60
C ARG A 321 -6.53 -10.27 -29.94
N PHE A 322 -6.88 -11.55 -29.84
CA PHE A 322 -7.21 -12.42 -30.95
C PHE A 322 -8.61 -13.00 -30.75
N LEU A 323 -9.37 -13.11 -31.84
CA LEU A 323 -10.75 -13.61 -31.86
C LEU A 323 -10.90 -14.72 -32.90
N ALA A 324 -11.58 -15.80 -32.51
CA ALA A 324 -12.15 -16.79 -33.42
C ALA A 324 -13.68 -16.83 -33.20
N ASP A 325 -14.44 -16.41 -34.20
CA ASP A 325 -15.89 -16.34 -34.16
C ASP A 325 -16.46 -16.78 -35.56
N PRO A 326 -17.02 -18.00 -35.65
CA PRO A 326 -17.16 -19.02 -34.60
C PRO A 326 -15.83 -19.62 -34.14
N ALA A 327 -15.84 -20.38 -33.04
CA ALA A 327 -14.64 -20.98 -32.43
C ALA A 327 -13.88 -21.96 -33.36
N SER A 328 -14.51 -22.42 -34.43
CA SER A 328 -13.89 -23.25 -35.48
C SER A 328 -12.99 -22.46 -36.44
N ASP A 329 -13.09 -21.12 -36.44
CA ASP A 329 -12.31 -20.26 -37.30
C ASP A 329 -10.90 -20.05 -36.76
N PRO A 330 -9.93 -19.67 -37.58
CA PRO A 330 -8.61 -19.29 -37.11
C PRO A 330 -8.68 -18.04 -36.22
N LEU A 331 -7.87 -18.03 -35.17
CA LEU A 331 -7.66 -16.83 -34.34
C LEU A 331 -7.07 -15.69 -35.18
N THR A 332 -7.77 -14.58 -35.25
CA THR A 332 -7.33 -13.36 -35.93
C THR A 332 -7.15 -12.22 -34.96
N LYS A 333 -6.07 -11.45 -35.10
CA LYS A 333 -5.82 -10.29 -34.27
C LYS A 333 -6.89 -9.22 -34.55
N ASN A 334 -7.56 -8.75 -33.48
CA ASN A 334 -8.60 -7.73 -33.62
C ASN A 334 -8.40 -6.52 -32.68
N LEU A 335 -7.33 -6.51 -31.89
CA LEU A 335 -6.96 -5.38 -31.06
C LEU A 335 -5.46 -5.39 -30.81
N TYR A 336 -4.88 -4.19 -30.82
CA TYR A 336 -3.53 -3.87 -30.33
C TYR A 336 -3.60 -2.58 -29.53
N ILE A 337 -3.03 -2.59 -28.32
CA ILE A 337 -2.89 -1.40 -27.48
C ILE A 337 -1.43 -1.34 -27.02
N ASP A 338 -0.78 -0.19 -27.24
CA ASP A 338 0.53 0.14 -26.69
C ASP A 338 0.37 1.35 -25.78
N SER A 339 0.72 1.18 -24.51
CA SER A 339 0.67 2.21 -23.47
C SER A 339 2.03 2.38 -22.84
N GLN A 340 2.53 3.61 -22.88
CA GLN A 340 3.83 3.98 -22.31
C GLN A 340 3.60 5.07 -21.26
N ARG A 341 4.23 4.93 -20.11
CA ARG A 341 4.12 5.87 -19.00
C ARG A 341 5.45 6.03 -18.28
N GLU A 342 5.87 7.28 -18.11
CA GLU A 342 7.02 7.67 -17.31
C GLU A 342 6.54 8.65 -16.23
N THR A 343 6.89 8.39 -14.97
CA THR A 343 6.54 9.26 -13.84
C THR A 343 7.81 9.63 -13.10
N LYS A 344 8.06 10.94 -12.93
CA LYS A 344 9.21 11.47 -12.19
C LYS A 344 8.73 12.32 -11.03
N GLU A 345 9.46 12.24 -9.94
CA GLU A 345 9.23 13.09 -8.79
C GLU A 345 10.55 13.58 -8.19
N PHE A 346 10.57 14.84 -7.76
CA PHE A 346 11.66 15.43 -6.99
C PHE A 346 11.08 16.29 -5.86
N ILE A 347 11.40 15.97 -4.61
CA ILE A 347 10.95 16.70 -3.43
C ILE A 347 12.14 17.10 -2.59
N VAL A 348 12.17 18.34 -2.14
CA VAL A 348 13.10 18.85 -1.11
C VAL A 348 12.31 19.54 -0.02
N GLN A 349 12.60 19.20 1.23
CA GLN A 349 11.97 19.78 2.41
C GLN A 349 13.03 20.23 3.42
N THR A 350 12.81 21.38 4.03
CA THR A 350 13.64 21.90 5.12
C THR A 350 12.76 22.14 6.35
N ASN A 351 13.21 21.68 7.52
CA ASN A 351 12.51 21.80 8.79
C ASN A 351 13.44 22.42 9.84
N TYR A 352 12.91 23.34 10.63
CA TYR A 352 13.58 23.86 11.81
C TYR A 352 12.69 23.64 13.04
N ASN A 353 13.16 22.82 13.98
CA ASN A 353 12.48 22.48 15.21
C ASN A 353 13.13 23.21 16.39
N PHE A 354 12.33 23.82 17.25
CA PHE A 354 12.82 24.47 18.46
C PHE A 354 11.77 24.48 19.57
N SER A 355 12.24 24.42 20.80
CA SER A 355 11.38 24.56 21.99
C SER A 355 11.16 26.03 22.30
N VAL A 356 9.88 26.45 22.39
CA VAL A 356 9.48 27.79 22.81
C VAL A 356 9.49 27.89 24.35
N THR A 357 8.99 26.83 24.98
CA THR A 357 9.03 26.64 26.44
C THR A 357 9.30 25.15 26.73
N LYS A 358 9.37 24.77 28.00
CA LYS A 358 9.50 23.35 28.38
C LYS A 358 8.30 22.49 27.94
N SER A 359 7.13 23.08 27.73
CA SER A 359 5.89 22.42 27.37
C SER A 359 5.43 22.72 25.95
N GLN A 360 6.18 23.51 25.21
CA GLN A 360 5.79 23.92 23.87
C GLN A 360 6.97 23.86 22.90
N SER A 361 6.79 23.17 21.80
CA SER A 361 7.72 23.13 20.68
C SER A 361 7.06 23.64 19.38
N LEU A 362 7.87 24.23 18.52
CA LEU A 362 7.45 24.73 17.22
C LEU A 362 8.38 24.15 16.16
N ARG A 363 7.78 23.67 15.08
CA ARG A 363 8.47 23.29 13.87
C ARG A 363 7.96 24.16 12.72
N VAL A 364 8.86 24.82 12.03
CA VAL A 364 8.57 25.58 10.81
C VAL A 364 9.36 24.99 9.66
N GLY A 365 8.83 25.07 8.45
CA GLY A 365 9.54 24.51 7.31
C GLY A 365 8.94 24.92 5.98
N PHE A 366 9.64 24.46 4.96
CA PHE A 366 9.33 24.73 3.57
C PHE A 366 9.59 23.47 2.74
N GLU A 367 8.73 23.21 1.75
CA GLU A 367 8.86 22.08 0.82
C GLU A 367 8.66 22.59 -0.61
N ARG A 368 9.47 22.08 -1.53
CA ARG A 368 9.26 22.18 -2.98
C ARG A 368 9.16 20.78 -3.54
N ALA A 369 8.13 20.53 -4.35
CA ALA A 369 7.94 19.29 -5.07
C ALA A 369 7.75 19.59 -6.57
N VAL A 370 8.37 18.76 -7.41
CA VAL A 370 8.15 18.74 -8.86
C VAL A 370 7.77 17.30 -9.22
N ASN A 371 6.61 17.17 -9.87
CA ASN A 371 6.08 15.90 -10.34
C ASN A 371 5.86 15.99 -11.84
N GLU A 372 6.26 14.99 -12.60
CA GLU A 372 6.09 14.91 -14.04
C GLU A 372 5.49 13.57 -14.43
N LEU A 373 4.50 13.59 -15.34
CA LEU A 373 3.99 12.43 -16.05
C LEU A 373 4.19 12.66 -17.55
N ARG A 374 4.76 11.67 -18.23
CA ARG A 374 4.69 11.51 -19.67
C ARG A 374 3.92 10.25 -19.98
N SER A 375 2.95 10.34 -20.89
CA SER A 375 2.11 9.20 -21.27
C SER A 375 1.83 9.22 -22.77
N ALA A 376 1.91 8.04 -23.39
CA ALA A 376 1.47 7.80 -24.75
C ALA A 376 0.55 6.58 -24.80
N LEU A 377 -0.47 6.61 -25.66
CA LEU A 377 -1.43 5.54 -25.84
C LEU A 377 -1.76 5.38 -27.33
N PHE A 378 -1.52 4.19 -27.87
CA PHE A 378 -1.87 3.83 -29.24
C PHE A 378 -2.86 2.67 -29.22
N ILE A 379 -3.99 2.82 -29.93
CA ILE A 379 -5.01 1.79 -30.03
C ILE A 379 -5.24 1.51 -31.51
N ALA A 380 -5.06 0.26 -31.91
CA ALA A 380 -5.31 -0.19 -33.27
C ALA A 380 -6.29 -1.38 -33.32
N SER A 381 -7.14 -1.38 -34.32
CA SER A 381 -8.13 -2.44 -34.55
C SER A 381 -8.45 -2.53 -36.03
N PRO A 382 -9.15 -3.58 -36.55
CA PRO A 382 -9.62 -3.66 -37.93
C PRO A 382 -10.51 -2.48 -38.35
N PHE A 383 -11.07 -1.73 -37.41
CA PHE A 383 -11.92 -0.56 -37.65
C PHE A 383 -11.15 0.77 -37.54
N GLY A 384 -9.82 0.73 -37.49
CA GLY A 384 -8.98 1.92 -37.48
C GLY A 384 -9.08 2.72 -38.76
N THR A 385 -8.76 4.00 -38.71
CA THR A 385 -8.87 4.96 -39.80
C THR A 385 -7.58 5.12 -40.61
N GLU A 386 -6.43 4.78 -39.99
CA GLU A 386 -5.12 4.88 -40.61
C GLU A 386 -4.75 3.58 -41.35
N PRO A 387 -3.79 3.60 -42.28
CA PRO A 387 -3.28 2.37 -42.90
C PRO A 387 -2.70 1.41 -41.83
N ALA A 388 -2.90 0.10 -42.04
CA ALA A 388 -2.31 -0.93 -41.19
C ALA A 388 -0.78 -0.83 -41.18
N SER A 389 -0.16 -0.95 -39.98
CA SER A 389 1.29 -0.83 -39.75
C SER A 389 1.78 -1.93 -38.82
N GLU A 390 2.97 -2.45 -39.10
CA GLU A 390 3.67 -3.39 -38.21
C GLU A 390 3.96 -2.77 -36.83
N GLU A 391 4.11 -1.45 -36.74
CA GLU A 391 4.29 -0.70 -35.50
C GLU A 391 3.08 -0.84 -34.58
N PHE A 392 1.88 -1.01 -35.15
CA PHE A 392 0.63 -1.19 -34.43
C PHE A 392 0.11 -2.63 -34.54
N GLY A 393 1.03 -3.61 -34.49
CA GLY A 393 0.70 -5.03 -34.54
C GLY A 393 0.04 -5.51 -35.83
N GLY A 394 0.26 -4.80 -36.93
CA GLY A 394 -0.33 -5.11 -38.25
C GLY A 394 -1.76 -4.60 -38.42
N LEU A 395 -2.28 -3.77 -37.51
CA LEU A 395 -3.64 -3.23 -37.54
C LEU A 395 -3.67 -1.73 -37.91
N PRO A 396 -4.80 -1.23 -38.44
CA PRO A 396 -5.07 0.19 -38.56
C PRO A 396 -5.19 0.90 -37.22
N LEU A 397 -4.52 2.06 -37.06
CA LEU A 397 -4.64 2.90 -35.87
C LEU A 397 -6.00 3.59 -35.80
N ILE A 398 -6.57 3.66 -34.60
CA ILE A 398 -7.76 4.47 -34.28
C ILE A 398 -7.28 5.83 -33.81
N SER A 399 -7.10 6.78 -34.76
CA SER A 399 -6.51 8.09 -34.44
C SER A 399 -7.35 8.95 -33.48
N SER A 400 -8.67 8.77 -33.45
CA SER A 400 -9.60 9.54 -32.61
C SER A 400 -9.46 9.29 -31.10
N ILE A 401 -8.88 8.15 -30.71
CA ILE A 401 -8.68 7.75 -29.31
C ILE A 401 -7.21 7.46 -28.98
N SER A 402 -6.32 7.53 -29.96
CA SER A 402 -4.88 7.39 -29.76
C SER A 402 -4.28 8.74 -29.38
N ASN A 403 -3.40 8.74 -28.39
CA ASN A 403 -2.71 9.93 -27.92
C ASN A 403 -1.19 9.71 -28.03
N PRO A 404 -0.49 10.37 -28.97
CA PRO A 404 0.94 10.15 -29.19
C PRO A 404 1.83 10.73 -28.08
N GLY A 405 1.28 11.55 -27.20
CA GLY A 405 2.03 12.05 -26.06
C GLY A 405 1.30 13.16 -25.30
N THR A 406 1.12 12.93 -24.01
CA THR A 406 0.68 13.94 -23.03
C THR A 406 1.77 14.07 -21.98
N GLN A 407 2.16 15.31 -21.67
CA GLN A 407 3.02 15.62 -20.55
C GLN A 407 2.24 16.48 -19.56
N VAL A 408 2.28 16.10 -18.29
CA VAL A 408 1.71 16.84 -17.16
C VAL A 408 2.82 17.08 -16.14
N GLU A 409 3.05 18.33 -15.77
CA GLU A 409 4.03 18.73 -14.77
C GLU A 409 3.34 19.54 -13.68
N GLU A 410 3.64 19.27 -12.43
CA GLU A 410 3.24 20.06 -11.27
C GLU A 410 4.47 20.60 -10.55
N GLU A 411 4.52 21.91 -10.36
CA GLU A 411 5.44 22.54 -9.43
C GLU A 411 4.68 23.05 -8.21
N ARG A 412 5.06 22.55 -7.02
CA ARG A 412 4.36 22.84 -5.77
C ARG A 412 5.31 23.36 -4.72
N TYR A 413 4.83 24.36 -3.97
CA TYR A 413 5.51 24.94 -2.83
C TYR A 413 4.61 24.90 -1.60
N GLU A 414 5.15 24.47 -0.46
CA GLU A 414 4.47 24.48 0.83
C GLU A 414 5.29 25.22 1.87
N GLY A 415 4.65 26.16 2.58
CA GLY A 415 5.17 26.70 3.83
C GLY A 415 4.33 26.17 4.99
N PHE A 416 4.96 25.72 6.08
CA PHE A 416 4.21 25.12 7.18
C PHE A 416 4.74 25.48 8.56
N ALA A 417 3.83 25.45 9.55
CA ALA A 417 4.13 25.55 10.96
C ALA A 417 3.33 24.50 11.74
N PHE A 418 4.00 23.79 12.65
CA PHE A 418 3.42 22.83 13.58
C PHE A 418 3.75 23.26 15.01
N HIS A 419 2.77 23.36 15.86
CA HIS A 419 2.91 23.71 17.26
C HIS A 419 2.41 22.55 18.12
N ASN A 420 3.29 22.04 18.98
CA ASN A 420 2.98 21.02 19.98
C ASN A 420 2.94 21.67 21.36
N TRP A 421 1.89 21.42 22.11
CA TRP A 421 1.69 21.96 23.44
C TRP A 421 1.22 20.87 24.41
N THR A 422 2.08 20.48 25.35
CA THR A 422 1.71 19.70 26.54
C THR A 422 1.10 20.66 27.55
N ILE A 423 -0.25 20.74 27.57
CA ILE A 423 -0.99 21.69 28.43
C ILE A 423 -0.79 21.31 29.93
N ASN A 424 -0.89 20.03 30.22
CA ASN A 424 -0.63 19.40 31.51
C ASN A 424 -0.45 17.88 31.33
N ASP A 425 -0.22 17.13 32.40
CA ASP A 425 0.02 15.68 32.38
C ASP A 425 -1.12 14.85 31.72
N LYS A 426 -2.30 15.43 31.59
CA LYS A 426 -3.48 14.75 31.00
C LYS A 426 -3.87 15.29 29.62
N SER A 427 -3.37 16.44 29.22
CA SER A 427 -3.86 17.14 28.04
C SER A 427 -2.72 17.59 27.14
N ALA A 428 -2.80 17.22 25.88
CA ALA A 428 -1.90 17.67 24.84
C ALA A 428 -2.67 18.20 23.63
N LEU A 429 -2.13 19.23 22.98
CA LEU A 429 -2.68 19.87 21.80
C LEU A 429 -1.60 20.00 20.74
N GLU A 430 -1.87 19.49 19.56
CA GLU A 430 -1.09 19.75 18.36
C GLU A 430 -1.92 20.60 17.41
N THR A 431 -1.36 21.67 16.88
CA THR A 431 -1.97 22.50 15.87
C THR A 431 -1.01 22.69 14.71
N SER A 432 -1.53 22.72 13.50
CA SER A 432 -0.71 23.00 12.35
C SER A 432 -1.45 23.87 11.35
N ILE A 433 -0.66 24.57 10.54
CA ILE A 433 -1.12 25.30 9.38
C ILE A 433 -0.14 25.06 8.25
N VAL A 434 -0.66 24.72 7.09
CA VAL A 434 0.11 24.60 5.84
C VAL A 434 -0.51 25.55 4.82
N TYR A 435 0.31 26.35 4.19
CA TYR A 435 -0.04 27.10 3.00
C TYR A 435 0.65 26.47 1.80
N GLU A 436 -0.15 26.09 0.81
CA GLU A 436 0.30 25.43 -0.41
C GLU A 436 -0.07 26.27 -1.62
N THR A 437 0.85 26.37 -2.56
CA THR A 437 0.60 26.87 -3.91
C THR A 437 1.18 25.87 -4.91
N SER A 438 0.42 25.55 -5.96
CA SER A 438 0.88 24.67 -7.03
C SER A 438 0.46 25.21 -8.39
N GLU A 439 1.32 24.99 -9.39
CA GLU A 439 1.03 25.21 -10.81
C GLU A 439 1.07 23.85 -11.51
N ILE A 440 0.02 23.51 -12.27
CA ILE A 440 -0.04 22.33 -13.13
C ILE A 440 -0.02 22.77 -14.58
N PHE A 441 0.95 22.27 -15.33
CA PHE A 441 1.13 22.53 -16.75
C PHE A 441 0.94 21.24 -17.54
N GLN A 442 0.03 21.27 -18.51
CA GLN A 442 -0.24 20.16 -19.43
C GLN A 442 0.12 20.56 -20.85
N THR A 443 0.76 19.65 -21.59
CA THR A 443 1.03 19.74 -23.03
C THR A 443 0.68 18.45 -23.75
N GLY A 444 0.62 18.48 -25.07
CA GLY A 444 0.22 17.37 -25.94
C GLY A 444 -1.05 17.71 -26.70
N GLU A 445 -2.07 16.89 -26.61
CA GLU A 445 -3.36 17.13 -27.27
C GLU A 445 -4.03 18.42 -26.82
N VAL A 446 -3.90 18.74 -25.53
CA VAL A 446 -4.36 19.99 -24.92
C VAL A 446 -3.20 20.68 -24.23
N SER A 447 -3.06 22.00 -24.42
CA SER A 447 -2.11 22.82 -23.68
C SER A 447 -2.86 23.70 -22.68
N LYS A 448 -2.57 23.49 -21.37
CA LYS A 448 -3.26 24.19 -20.30
C LYS A 448 -2.38 24.39 -19.07
N THR A 449 -2.48 25.57 -18.45
CA THR A 449 -1.86 25.87 -17.15
C THR A 449 -2.95 26.14 -16.12
N ARG A 450 -2.77 25.65 -14.91
CA ARG A 450 -3.71 25.83 -13.79
C ARG A 450 -2.95 26.12 -12.50
N ASP A 451 -3.43 27.12 -11.75
CA ASP A 451 -2.88 27.54 -10.48
C ASP A 451 -3.83 27.18 -9.34
N PHE A 452 -3.29 26.67 -8.24
CA PHE A 452 -4.04 26.32 -7.05
C PHE A 452 -3.38 26.91 -5.80
N GLN A 453 -4.23 27.30 -4.82
CA GLN A 453 -3.78 27.80 -3.53
C GLN A 453 -4.67 27.24 -2.42
N PHE A 454 -4.05 26.71 -1.37
CA PHE A 454 -4.78 26.08 -0.28
C PHE A 454 -4.22 26.42 1.08
N TRP A 455 -5.13 26.62 2.04
CA TRP A 455 -4.82 26.63 3.46
C TRP A 455 -5.30 25.33 4.09
N ARG A 456 -4.39 24.61 4.77
CA ARG A 456 -4.67 23.30 5.40
C ARG A 456 -4.40 23.38 6.89
N PRO A 457 -5.33 23.94 7.70
CA PRO A 457 -5.26 23.89 9.15
C PRO A 457 -5.56 22.49 9.67
N SER A 458 -4.93 22.15 10.81
CA SER A 458 -5.21 20.92 11.56
C SER A 458 -5.12 21.18 13.06
N ILE A 459 -6.00 20.51 13.82
CA ILE A 459 -6.02 20.48 15.27
C ILE A 459 -6.12 19.04 15.71
N ASP A 460 -5.28 18.61 16.64
CA ASP A 460 -5.34 17.32 17.31
C ASP A 460 -5.29 17.56 18.81
N TYR A 461 -6.33 17.15 19.52
CA TYR A 461 -6.44 17.27 20.96
C TYR A 461 -6.51 15.90 21.62
N ARG A 462 -5.69 15.68 22.64
CA ARG A 462 -5.64 14.44 23.43
C ARG A 462 -5.92 14.73 24.88
N TYR A 463 -6.72 13.84 25.47
CA TYR A 463 -7.09 13.94 26.87
C TYR A 463 -7.12 12.57 27.53
N ASN A 464 -6.25 12.37 28.53
CA ASN A 464 -6.18 11.21 29.39
C ASN A 464 -7.06 11.45 30.62
N PHE A 465 -8.36 11.06 30.58
CA PHE A 465 -9.26 11.27 31.73
C PHE A 465 -9.07 10.24 32.83
N ALA A 466 -8.41 9.12 32.54
CA ALA A 466 -7.87 8.16 33.52
C ALA A 466 -6.61 7.53 32.93
N ASP A 467 -5.81 6.84 33.74
CA ASP A 467 -4.52 6.24 33.34
C ASP A 467 -4.69 5.22 32.20
N ASN A 468 -5.86 4.61 32.10
CA ASN A 468 -6.21 3.61 31.11
C ASN A 468 -7.26 4.07 30.08
N PHE A 469 -7.75 5.32 30.17
CA PHE A 469 -8.71 5.88 29.22
C PHE A 469 -8.18 7.14 28.55
N ARG A 470 -8.14 7.13 27.22
CA ARG A 470 -7.73 8.27 26.40
C ARG A 470 -8.79 8.62 25.40
N PHE A 471 -9.08 9.91 25.28
CA PHE A 471 -9.81 10.50 24.17
C PHE A 471 -8.84 11.22 23.24
N ARG A 472 -9.09 11.13 21.93
CA ARG A 472 -8.42 11.92 20.91
C ARG A 472 -9.44 12.47 19.93
N GLY A 473 -9.35 13.76 19.65
CA GLY A 473 -10.20 14.43 18.66
C GLY A 473 -9.34 15.16 17.64
N THR A 474 -9.59 14.91 16.34
CA THR A 474 -8.89 15.60 15.25
C THR A 474 -9.84 16.32 14.33
N VAL A 475 -9.45 17.53 13.90
CA VAL A 475 -10.11 18.29 12.87
C VAL A 475 -9.06 18.77 11.89
N ASN A 476 -9.22 18.44 10.62
CA ASN A 476 -8.24 18.83 9.60
C ASN A 476 -8.87 19.12 8.26
N ARG A 477 -8.29 20.08 7.54
CA ARG A 477 -8.61 20.32 6.13
C ARG A 477 -7.58 19.61 5.26
N ASN A 478 -8.08 18.72 4.39
CA ASN A 478 -7.27 17.94 3.46
C ASN A 478 -7.44 18.44 2.03
N VAL A 479 -6.37 18.30 1.24
CA VAL A 479 -6.35 18.47 -0.21
C VAL A 479 -5.79 17.19 -0.81
N SER A 480 -6.51 16.55 -1.72
CA SER A 480 -6.06 15.31 -2.36
C SER A 480 -4.99 15.57 -3.41
N GLN A 481 -4.07 14.61 -3.59
CA GLN A 481 -3.18 14.58 -4.74
C GLN A 481 -3.99 14.24 -5.99
N LEU A 482 -3.82 15.02 -7.06
CA LEU A 482 -4.38 14.67 -8.36
C LEU A 482 -3.62 13.49 -8.97
N SER A 483 -4.35 12.56 -9.56
CA SER A 483 -3.75 11.55 -10.42
C SER A 483 -3.49 12.15 -11.80
N PHE A 484 -2.22 12.29 -12.17
CA PHE A 484 -1.88 12.86 -13.47
C PHE A 484 -2.35 12.02 -14.65
N SER A 485 -2.57 10.70 -14.44
CA SER A 485 -3.19 9.85 -15.43
C SER A 485 -4.62 10.27 -15.80
N ALA A 486 -5.31 11.01 -14.92
CA ALA A 486 -6.65 11.52 -15.21
C ALA A 486 -6.66 12.68 -16.21
N PHE A 487 -5.51 13.30 -16.46
CA PHE A 487 -5.35 14.35 -17.48
C PHE A 487 -5.11 13.80 -18.89
N ALA A 488 -4.70 12.54 -19.01
CA ALA A 488 -4.39 11.86 -20.26
C ALA A 488 -5.49 10.85 -20.62
N ALA A 489 -5.66 10.58 -21.91
CA ALA A 489 -6.48 9.45 -22.34
C ALA A 489 -5.86 8.12 -21.85
N THR A 490 -6.69 7.24 -21.33
CA THR A 490 -6.27 5.94 -20.81
C THR A 490 -7.21 4.83 -21.27
N ALA A 491 -6.71 3.59 -21.35
CA ALA A 491 -7.51 2.40 -21.57
C ALA A 491 -7.53 1.54 -20.30
N ASN A 492 -8.66 0.90 -20.02
CA ASN A 492 -8.76 -0.02 -18.90
C ASN A 492 -8.29 -1.43 -19.33
N ASP A 493 -7.13 -1.85 -18.83
CA ASP A 493 -6.53 -3.16 -19.15
C ASP A 493 -7.27 -4.34 -18.49
N ASP A 494 -8.02 -4.10 -17.42
CA ASP A 494 -8.77 -5.13 -16.71
C ASP A 494 -10.18 -5.37 -17.27
N ASP A 495 -10.68 -4.49 -18.14
CA ASP A 495 -11.99 -4.68 -18.75
C ASP A 495 -11.88 -5.35 -20.13
N ARG A 496 -12.78 -6.31 -20.36
CA ARG A 496 -12.94 -6.98 -21.65
C ARG A 496 -13.27 -6.01 -22.77
N ASP A 497 -14.12 -5.06 -22.47
CA ASP A 497 -14.53 -4.02 -23.38
C ASP A 497 -13.54 -2.84 -23.28
N ILE A 498 -13.18 -2.29 -24.43
CA ILE A 498 -12.28 -1.14 -24.47
C ILE A 498 -13.06 0.07 -23.96
N ASN A 499 -13.05 0.28 -22.65
CA ASN A 499 -13.50 1.54 -22.09
C ASN A 499 -12.31 2.50 -22.12
N GLY A 500 -12.21 3.27 -23.22
CA GLY A 500 -11.33 4.42 -23.27
C GLY A 500 -11.90 5.51 -22.36
N PHE A 501 -11.09 6.06 -21.48
CA PHE A 501 -11.41 7.24 -20.71
C PHE A 501 -10.73 8.45 -21.33
N ALA A 502 -11.51 9.50 -21.60
CA ALA A 502 -10.93 10.77 -22.03
C ALA A 502 -10.12 11.40 -20.91
N GLY A 503 -9.03 12.08 -21.25
CA GLY A 503 -8.32 12.94 -20.31
C GLY A 503 -9.17 14.16 -19.93
N ASN A 504 -9.05 14.62 -18.69
CA ASN A 504 -9.76 15.83 -18.23
C ASN A 504 -8.80 16.92 -17.78
N PRO A 505 -8.54 17.92 -18.63
CA PRO A 505 -7.66 19.03 -18.28
C PRO A 505 -8.28 20.02 -17.27
N GLU A 506 -9.59 19.87 -16.94
CA GLU A 506 -10.32 20.72 -15.99
C GLU A 506 -10.32 20.17 -14.56
N LEU A 507 -9.68 19.03 -14.32
CA LEU A 507 -9.68 18.38 -13.03
C LEU A 507 -9.09 19.25 -11.92
N GLU A 508 -9.80 19.35 -10.79
CA GLU A 508 -9.38 20.11 -9.60
C GLU A 508 -9.11 19.19 -8.41
N PRO A 509 -8.18 19.55 -7.51
CA PRO A 509 -7.97 18.81 -6.29
C PRO A 509 -9.24 18.74 -5.42
N GLU A 510 -9.56 17.55 -4.94
CA GLU A 510 -10.62 17.35 -3.95
C GLU A 510 -10.19 17.96 -2.62
N THR A 511 -11.06 18.76 -2.00
CA THR A 511 -10.83 19.34 -0.66
C THR A 511 -11.86 18.81 0.32
N SER A 512 -11.47 18.60 1.57
CA SER A 512 -12.39 18.12 2.59
C SER A 512 -12.07 18.63 3.99
N TRP A 513 -13.11 18.81 4.79
CA TRP A 513 -13.01 18.90 6.23
C TRP A 513 -13.26 17.53 6.84
N SER A 514 -12.31 17.03 7.62
CA SER A 514 -12.40 15.74 8.29
C SER A 514 -12.39 15.92 9.80
N PHE A 515 -13.33 15.25 10.46
CA PHE A 515 -13.51 15.20 11.91
C PHE A 515 -13.36 13.74 12.34
N ASN A 516 -12.51 13.49 13.32
CA ASN A 516 -12.38 12.15 13.90
C ASN A 516 -12.35 12.25 15.43
N GLY A 517 -13.06 11.34 16.09
CA GLY A 517 -13.04 11.18 17.54
C GLY A 517 -12.76 9.73 17.88
N GLU A 518 -11.73 9.47 18.68
CA GLU A 518 -11.35 8.12 19.14
C GLU A 518 -11.37 8.06 20.65
N LEU A 519 -11.90 6.98 21.19
CA LEU A 519 -11.81 6.59 22.59
C LEU A 519 -11.05 5.28 22.69
N GLU A 520 -9.96 5.28 23.45
CA GLU A 520 -9.11 4.12 23.71
C GLU A 520 -9.19 3.72 25.19
N TYR A 521 -9.30 2.44 25.42
CA TYR A 521 -9.19 1.82 26.75
C TYR A 521 -8.07 0.78 26.75
N ARG A 522 -7.12 0.94 27.67
CA ARG A 522 -6.06 -0.05 27.92
C ARG A 522 -6.44 -0.96 29.07
N LEU A 523 -6.38 -2.24 28.78
CA LEU A 523 -6.59 -3.25 29.79
C LEU A 523 -5.42 -3.23 30.82
N PRO A 524 -5.70 -3.46 32.11
CA PRO A 524 -4.66 -3.53 33.14
C PRO A 524 -3.58 -4.57 32.78
N ASN A 525 -2.36 -4.37 33.31
CA ASN A 525 -1.22 -5.28 33.15
C ASN A 525 -0.82 -5.53 31.67
N ASP A 526 -0.98 -4.52 30.83
CA ASP A 526 -0.73 -4.62 29.38
C ASP A 526 -1.48 -5.79 28.71
N ALA A 527 -2.65 -6.17 29.27
CA ALA A 527 -3.45 -7.28 28.75
C ALA A 527 -4.09 -6.97 27.39
N GLY A 528 -4.09 -5.70 26.95
CA GLY A 528 -4.59 -5.35 25.61
C GLY A 528 -5.09 -3.94 25.48
N VAL A 529 -5.64 -3.65 24.29
CA VAL A 529 -6.19 -2.36 23.90
C VAL A 529 -7.55 -2.56 23.24
N LEU A 530 -8.52 -1.75 23.65
CA LEU A 530 -9.81 -1.62 22.99
C LEU A 530 -9.95 -0.16 22.53
N ALA A 531 -10.31 0.06 21.27
CA ALA A 531 -10.54 1.40 20.77
C ALA A 531 -11.81 1.47 19.91
N THR A 532 -12.46 2.61 19.94
CA THR A 532 -13.58 2.93 19.07
C THR A 532 -13.44 4.33 18.54
N SER A 533 -13.76 4.55 17.27
CA SER A 533 -13.69 5.85 16.63
C SER A 533 -14.88 6.12 15.73
N LEU A 534 -15.22 7.40 15.63
CA LEU A 534 -16.20 7.95 14.70
C LEU A 534 -15.49 8.95 13.81
N PHE A 535 -15.76 8.91 12.52
CA PHE A 535 -15.30 9.93 11.60
C PHE A 535 -16.44 10.49 10.77
N TYR A 536 -16.28 11.74 10.37
CA TYR A 536 -17.13 12.44 9.41
C TYR A 536 -16.25 13.28 8.50
N SER A 537 -16.50 13.22 7.19
CA SER A 537 -15.81 14.05 6.20
C SER A 537 -16.84 14.74 5.31
N ASP A 538 -16.70 16.06 5.21
CA ASP A 538 -17.41 16.92 4.28
C ASP A 538 -16.48 17.28 3.13
N ILE A 539 -16.83 16.85 1.92
CA ILE A 539 -15.97 16.92 0.74
C ILE A 539 -16.59 17.90 -0.23
N ASP A 540 -15.87 18.97 -0.55
CA ASP A 540 -16.36 20.04 -1.40
C ASP A 540 -16.46 19.63 -2.88
N ASN A 541 -15.42 18.98 -3.40
CA ASN A 541 -15.22 18.81 -4.85
C ASN A 541 -14.81 17.37 -5.15
N LYS A 542 -15.70 16.42 -4.82
CA LYS A 542 -15.45 14.98 -4.96
C LYS A 542 -15.04 14.62 -6.39
N ILE A 543 -13.93 13.90 -6.51
CA ILE A 543 -13.49 13.32 -7.78
C ILE A 543 -14.25 12.01 -8.02
N GLY A 544 -14.84 11.88 -9.20
CA GLY A 544 -15.61 10.73 -9.65
C GLY A 544 -15.62 10.65 -11.17
N LYS A 545 -16.64 10.00 -11.74
CA LYS A 545 -16.83 9.93 -13.18
C LYS A 545 -17.80 11.02 -13.64
N ILE A 546 -17.47 11.68 -14.74
CA ILE A 546 -18.29 12.69 -15.40
C ILE A 546 -18.51 12.32 -16.86
N ILE A 547 -19.51 12.92 -17.50
CA ILE A 547 -19.73 12.84 -18.95
C ILE A 547 -18.71 13.74 -19.63
N ALA A 548 -17.80 13.18 -20.43
CA ALA A 548 -16.76 13.93 -21.14
C ALA A 548 -17.23 14.44 -22.51
N THR A 549 -18.14 13.73 -23.17
CA THR A 549 -18.73 14.14 -24.44
C THR A 549 -20.24 13.91 -24.43
N VAL A 550 -20.96 14.76 -25.16
CA VAL A 550 -22.41 14.71 -25.33
C VAL A 550 -22.80 14.11 -26.68
N ASP A 551 -21.83 13.56 -27.46
CA ASP A 551 -22.11 12.87 -28.70
C ASP A 551 -22.86 11.55 -28.41
N PRO A 552 -24.13 11.42 -28.81
CA PRO A 552 -24.91 10.21 -28.53
C PRO A 552 -24.34 8.97 -29.21
N ASP A 553 -23.60 9.15 -30.31
CA ASP A 553 -23.04 8.04 -31.09
C ASP A 553 -21.69 7.57 -30.54
N GLN A 554 -21.03 8.40 -29.71
CA GLN A 554 -19.75 8.07 -29.06
C GLN A 554 -19.67 8.63 -27.64
N PRO A 555 -20.49 8.12 -26.72
CA PRO A 555 -20.48 8.60 -25.33
C PRO A 555 -19.17 8.22 -24.64
N GLN A 556 -18.50 9.21 -24.05
CA GLN A 556 -17.27 9.04 -23.30
C GLN A 556 -17.42 9.56 -21.89
N SER A 557 -16.85 8.86 -20.92
CA SER A 557 -16.69 9.33 -19.57
C SER A 557 -15.24 9.76 -19.31
N ALA A 558 -15.05 10.61 -18.30
CA ALA A 558 -13.73 11.01 -17.80
C ALA A 558 -13.73 11.05 -16.28
N THR A 559 -12.56 11.03 -15.70
CA THR A 559 -12.38 11.40 -14.29
C THR A 559 -12.60 12.91 -14.15
N GLY A 560 -13.46 13.32 -13.22
CA GLY A 560 -13.76 14.74 -13.04
C GLY A 560 -14.36 15.04 -11.67
N ASN A 561 -14.65 16.30 -11.44
CA ASN A 561 -15.25 16.77 -10.20
C ASN A 561 -16.77 16.69 -10.29
N VAL A 562 -17.38 15.86 -9.45
CA VAL A 562 -18.84 15.62 -9.45
C VAL A 562 -19.61 16.46 -8.42
N GLY A 563 -18.90 17.23 -7.59
CA GLY A 563 -19.51 18.13 -6.60
C GLY A 563 -19.37 17.63 -5.16
N PRO A 564 -20.23 18.16 -4.24
CA PRO A 564 -20.11 17.87 -2.82
C PRO A 564 -20.51 16.43 -2.49
N SER A 565 -19.81 15.85 -1.50
CA SER A 565 -20.05 14.51 -0.99
C SER A 565 -19.81 14.48 0.52
N THR A 566 -20.51 13.58 1.20
CA THR A 566 -20.27 13.32 2.62
C THR A 566 -19.89 11.87 2.85
N GLN A 567 -19.03 11.65 3.82
CA GLN A 567 -18.63 10.31 4.27
C GLN A 567 -18.62 10.26 5.79
N MET A 568 -19.14 9.19 6.36
CA MET A 568 -19.08 8.95 7.80
C MET A 568 -18.87 7.47 8.09
N GLY A 569 -18.33 7.18 9.25
CA GLY A 569 -18.17 5.80 9.66
C GLY A 569 -17.82 5.64 11.12
N TRP A 570 -17.94 4.41 11.55
CA TRP A 570 -17.58 3.93 12.86
C TRP A 570 -16.60 2.77 12.73
N PHE A 571 -15.56 2.80 13.57
CA PHE A 571 -14.60 1.71 13.71
C PHE A 571 -14.54 1.25 15.16
N ALA A 572 -14.33 -0.04 15.36
CA ALA A 572 -13.88 -0.59 16.62
C ALA A 572 -12.70 -1.54 16.38
N ARG A 573 -11.74 -1.50 17.27
CA ARG A 573 -10.58 -2.42 17.27
C ARG A 573 -10.34 -2.97 18.66
N ALA A 574 -9.88 -4.20 18.71
CA ALA A 574 -9.47 -4.89 19.93
C ALA A 574 -8.17 -5.66 19.65
N SER A 575 -7.24 -5.61 20.59
CA SER A 575 -6.07 -6.48 20.62
C SER A 575 -5.86 -6.92 22.06
N ILE A 576 -6.00 -8.23 22.34
CA ILE A 576 -6.11 -8.74 23.70
C ILE A 576 -5.19 -9.94 23.85
N ARG A 577 -4.34 -9.93 24.89
CA ARG A 577 -3.57 -11.09 25.32
C ARG A 577 -4.48 -12.06 26.08
N LEU A 578 -4.40 -13.33 25.74
CA LEU A 578 -5.32 -14.33 26.27
C LEU A 578 -4.74 -15.10 27.47
N ASN A 579 -3.74 -14.56 28.15
CA ASN A 579 -3.09 -15.19 29.31
C ASN A 579 -4.10 -15.51 30.43
N GLU A 580 -5.06 -14.60 30.68
CA GLU A 580 -6.13 -14.80 31.68
C GLU A 580 -7.13 -15.93 31.29
N PHE A 581 -7.13 -16.33 30.02
CA PHE A 581 -7.94 -17.44 29.51
C PHE A 581 -7.19 -18.76 29.44
N ASN A 582 -6.04 -18.90 30.13
CA ASN A 582 -5.15 -20.03 30.09
C ASN A 582 -4.56 -20.34 28.69
N LEU A 583 -4.44 -19.32 27.85
CA LEU A 583 -3.77 -19.36 26.55
C LEU A 583 -2.54 -18.45 26.60
N PRO A 584 -1.42 -18.93 27.21
CA PRO A 584 -0.22 -18.10 27.34
C PRO A 584 0.34 -17.75 25.95
N ASN A 585 0.85 -16.53 25.86
CA ASN A 585 1.43 -15.98 24.62
C ASN A 585 0.48 -16.01 23.40
N ALA A 586 -0.82 -16.05 23.67
CA ALA A 586 -1.83 -15.89 22.62
C ALA A 586 -2.34 -14.46 22.57
N ILE A 587 -2.53 -13.95 21.36
CA ILE A 587 -3.11 -12.63 21.08
C ILE A 587 -4.32 -12.83 20.18
N PHE A 588 -5.44 -12.24 20.56
CA PHE A 588 -6.61 -12.05 19.72
C PHE A 588 -6.64 -10.61 19.22
N SER A 589 -6.82 -10.41 17.93
CA SER A 589 -7.06 -9.12 17.30
C SER A 589 -8.39 -9.11 16.57
N GLY A 590 -9.07 -7.98 16.62
CA GLY A 590 -10.32 -7.81 15.90
C GLY A 590 -10.50 -6.36 15.46
N ARG A 591 -11.04 -6.18 14.26
CA ARG A 591 -11.38 -4.86 13.73
C ARG A 591 -12.70 -4.95 12.98
N VAL A 592 -13.59 -4.00 13.22
CA VAL A 592 -14.83 -3.84 12.47
C VAL A 592 -14.96 -2.38 12.04
N GLY A 593 -15.41 -2.16 10.81
CA GLY A 593 -15.71 -0.84 10.29
C GLY A 593 -17.08 -0.83 9.63
N LEU A 594 -17.85 0.22 9.89
CA LEU A 594 -19.13 0.51 9.25
C LEU A 594 -19.09 1.89 8.65
N PHE A 595 -19.54 2.03 7.40
CA PHE A 595 -19.47 3.28 6.64
C PHE A 595 -20.79 3.63 6.00
N ASP A 596 -20.97 4.92 5.79
CA ASP A 596 -21.94 5.47 4.86
C ASP A 596 -21.36 6.66 4.10
N SER A 597 -21.85 6.88 2.89
CA SER A 597 -21.42 7.99 2.05
C SER A 597 -22.53 8.38 1.09
N GLU A 598 -22.56 9.65 0.72
CA GLU A 598 -23.58 10.19 -0.17
C GLU A 598 -22.92 11.13 -1.18
N ILE A 599 -23.27 10.95 -2.47
CA ILE A 599 -22.91 11.84 -3.56
C ILE A 599 -24.05 11.90 -4.57
N LEU A 600 -24.25 13.06 -5.21
CA LEU A 600 -25.13 13.16 -6.36
C LEU A 600 -24.41 12.59 -7.60
N ASN A 601 -24.90 11.47 -8.12
CA ASN A 601 -24.31 10.86 -9.32
C ASN A 601 -24.87 11.57 -10.57
N PRO A 602 -23.97 12.07 -11.49
CA PRO A 602 -24.41 12.85 -12.65
C PRO A 602 -25.10 12.00 -13.74
N PHE A 603 -24.85 10.68 -13.78
CA PHE A 603 -25.44 9.79 -14.79
C PHE A 603 -26.88 9.41 -14.51
N VAL A 604 -27.27 9.33 -13.25
CA VAL A 604 -28.64 8.98 -12.85
C VAL A 604 -29.37 10.11 -12.13
N ASN A 605 -28.68 11.22 -11.85
CA ASN A 605 -29.18 12.39 -11.13
C ASN A 605 -29.85 12.02 -9.78
N GLU A 606 -29.29 11.04 -9.10
CA GLU A 606 -29.74 10.54 -7.81
C GLU A 606 -28.59 10.54 -6.79
N LYS A 607 -28.95 10.64 -5.50
CA LYS A 607 -28.01 10.44 -4.42
C LYS A 607 -27.69 8.97 -4.28
N VAL A 608 -26.40 8.63 -4.45
CA VAL A 608 -25.91 7.27 -4.38
C VAL A 608 -24.81 7.13 -3.35
N ARG A 609 -24.59 5.91 -2.87
CA ARG A 609 -23.45 5.58 -2.02
C ARG A 609 -22.22 5.30 -2.87
N THR A 610 -21.06 5.84 -2.48
CA THR A 610 -19.79 5.70 -3.18
C THR A 610 -18.88 4.58 -2.65
N GLY A 611 -19.35 3.73 -1.75
CA GLY A 611 -18.52 2.68 -1.16
C GLY A 611 -19.33 1.60 -0.45
N GLY A 612 -18.64 0.55 -0.04
CA GLY A 612 -19.21 -0.54 0.75
C GLY A 612 -19.67 -0.09 2.12
N ARG A 613 -20.48 -0.92 2.78
CA ARG A 613 -21.04 -0.64 4.12
C ARG A 613 -20.09 -0.98 5.25
N GLY A 614 -19.10 -1.84 5.02
CA GLY A 614 -18.17 -2.16 6.08
C GLY A 614 -17.35 -3.40 5.85
N PHE A 615 -16.54 -3.71 6.86
CA PHE A 615 -15.71 -4.91 6.91
C PHE A 615 -15.54 -5.40 8.35
N GLY A 616 -15.11 -6.67 8.49
CA GLY A 616 -14.68 -7.24 9.75
C GLY A 616 -13.44 -8.09 9.53
N ASN A 617 -12.43 -7.93 10.40
CA ASN A 617 -11.22 -8.74 10.44
C ASN A 617 -11.08 -9.34 11.81
N LEU A 618 -10.69 -10.61 11.88
CA LEU A 618 -10.40 -11.33 13.12
C LEU A 618 -9.09 -12.06 12.96
N GLY A 619 -8.17 -11.83 13.89
CA GLY A 619 -6.86 -12.47 13.96
C GLY A 619 -6.70 -13.23 15.27
N PHE A 620 -6.04 -14.36 15.23
CA PHE A 620 -5.58 -15.11 16.39
C PHE A 620 -4.18 -15.62 16.12
N ARG A 621 -3.28 -15.42 17.07
CA ARG A 621 -1.92 -15.95 17.06
C ARG A 621 -1.58 -16.53 18.42
N GLN A 622 -0.87 -17.64 18.45
CA GLN A 622 -0.27 -18.18 19.67
C GLN A 622 1.17 -18.62 19.44
N ASP A 623 2.04 -18.23 20.36
CA ASP A 623 3.45 -18.62 20.40
C ASP A 623 3.65 -19.67 21.53
N ILE A 624 3.96 -20.91 21.17
CA ILE A 624 4.26 -22.03 22.10
C ILE A 624 5.79 -22.12 22.24
N THR A 625 6.36 -21.29 23.09
CA THR A 625 7.82 -21.12 23.22
C THR A 625 8.55 -22.41 23.62
N SER A 626 7.94 -23.25 24.47
CA SER A 626 8.50 -24.56 24.83
C SER A 626 8.71 -25.50 23.66
N MET A 627 8.00 -25.26 22.54
CA MET A 627 8.11 -26.01 21.30
C MET A 627 8.78 -25.24 20.17
N ASN A 628 9.14 -23.97 20.39
CA ASN A 628 9.55 -23.04 19.33
C ASN A 628 8.56 -23.02 18.16
N LEU A 629 7.26 -23.04 18.46
CA LEU A 629 6.16 -23.15 17.51
C LEU A 629 5.23 -21.95 17.65
N SER A 630 4.90 -21.32 16.52
CA SER A 630 3.87 -20.29 16.42
C SER A 630 2.83 -20.69 15.39
N TYR A 631 1.58 -20.33 15.61
CA TYR A 631 0.53 -20.52 14.61
C TYR A 631 -0.50 -19.41 14.70
N GLY A 632 -1.21 -19.18 13.62
CA GLY A 632 -2.24 -18.16 13.58
C GLY A 632 -3.27 -18.36 12.49
N ILE A 633 -4.33 -17.59 12.64
CA ILE A 633 -5.52 -17.57 11.80
C ILE A 633 -5.90 -16.12 11.60
N ASP A 634 -6.07 -15.70 10.33
CA ASP A 634 -6.58 -14.40 9.97
C ASP A 634 -7.83 -14.57 9.08
N TYR A 635 -8.93 -13.98 9.50
CA TYR A 635 -10.19 -13.98 8.78
C TYR A 635 -10.64 -12.58 8.44
N GLU A 636 -10.90 -12.33 7.17
CA GLU A 636 -11.43 -11.08 6.67
C GLU A 636 -12.77 -11.28 5.96
N HIS A 637 -13.69 -10.38 6.22
CA HIS A 637 -14.95 -10.29 5.51
C HIS A 637 -15.31 -8.84 5.21
N SER A 638 -15.50 -8.52 3.92
CA SER A 638 -15.98 -7.22 3.46
C SER A 638 -17.40 -7.35 2.94
N PHE A 639 -18.29 -6.46 3.39
CA PHE A 639 -19.69 -6.41 2.95
C PHE A 639 -20.00 -5.05 2.32
N TRP A 640 -20.54 -5.08 1.09
CA TRP A 640 -20.72 -3.89 0.27
C TRP A 640 -22.12 -3.33 0.31
N GLY A 641 -23.13 -4.16 0.26
CA GLY A 641 -24.55 -3.83 0.51
C GLY A 641 -25.10 -2.57 -0.17
N GLY A 642 -25.61 -2.72 -1.38
CA GLY A 642 -26.36 -1.64 -2.06
C GLY A 642 -25.55 -0.49 -2.62
N TYR A 643 -24.26 -0.72 -2.91
CA TYR A 643 -23.39 0.19 -3.64
C TYR A 643 -23.31 -0.19 -5.11
N TYR A 644 -23.35 0.82 -5.99
CA TYR A 644 -23.10 0.66 -7.42
C TYR A 644 -22.05 1.64 -7.89
N ASP A 645 -21.11 1.15 -8.70
CA ASP A 645 -20.24 1.99 -9.53
C ASP A 645 -20.98 2.25 -10.85
N ILE A 646 -21.37 3.51 -11.09
CA ILE A 646 -22.21 3.91 -12.22
C ILE A 646 -21.34 4.71 -13.18
N ASP A 647 -21.32 4.26 -14.42
CA ASP A 647 -20.70 4.93 -15.54
C ASP A 647 -21.74 5.25 -16.63
N ILE A 648 -21.29 5.82 -17.75
CA ILE A 648 -22.16 6.33 -18.82
C ILE A 648 -23.05 5.24 -19.43
N VAL A 649 -22.54 4.02 -19.58
CA VAL A 649 -23.27 2.88 -20.19
C VAL A 649 -23.40 1.67 -19.27
N THR A 650 -22.83 1.71 -18.07
CA THR A 650 -22.86 0.57 -17.15
C THR A 650 -23.13 0.95 -15.72
N ARG A 651 -23.79 0.06 -14.99
CA ARG A 651 -23.97 0.10 -13.55
C ARG A 651 -23.46 -1.19 -12.95
N THR A 652 -22.45 -1.13 -12.08
CA THR A 652 -21.76 -2.31 -11.58
C THR A 652 -21.81 -2.37 -10.06
N ARG A 653 -22.14 -3.54 -9.50
CA ARG A 653 -22.03 -3.88 -8.09
C ARG A 653 -21.02 -5.00 -7.90
N ASP A 654 -20.04 -4.79 -7.05
CA ASP A 654 -19.10 -5.80 -6.62
C ASP A 654 -19.45 -6.33 -5.23
N ASP A 655 -19.55 -7.64 -5.08
CA ASP A 655 -19.63 -8.31 -3.79
C ASP A 655 -18.22 -8.82 -3.41
N ARG A 656 -17.62 -8.19 -2.39
CA ARG A 656 -16.29 -8.56 -1.93
C ARG A 656 -16.30 -9.77 -1.00
N ARG A 657 -15.11 -10.34 -0.86
CA ARG A 657 -14.74 -11.65 -0.33
C ARG A 657 -14.87 -11.84 1.16
N ARG A 658 -14.86 -13.14 1.46
CA ARG A 658 -14.30 -13.69 2.71
C ARG A 658 -12.88 -14.19 2.39
N SER A 659 -11.88 -13.94 3.24
CA SER A 659 -10.56 -14.54 3.19
C SER A 659 -10.29 -15.24 4.50
N LEU A 660 -9.66 -16.40 4.45
CA LEU A 660 -9.15 -17.11 5.61
C LEU A 660 -7.71 -17.52 5.31
N ASP A 661 -6.79 -16.95 6.07
CA ASP A 661 -5.37 -17.20 5.96
C ASP A 661 -4.90 -17.93 7.23
N LEU A 662 -4.07 -18.94 7.07
CA LEU A 662 -3.55 -19.76 8.15
C LEU A 662 -2.04 -19.82 8.06
N PHE A 663 -1.36 -19.83 9.20
CA PHE A 663 0.07 -20.12 9.20
C PHE A 663 0.46 -21.01 10.36
N VAL A 664 1.57 -21.73 10.17
CA VAL A 664 2.33 -22.41 11.21
C VAL A 664 3.81 -22.13 10.98
N GLN A 665 4.52 -21.78 12.05
CA GLN A 665 5.93 -21.44 12.02
C GLN A 665 6.67 -22.24 13.09
N LYS A 666 7.84 -22.78 12.74
CA LYS A 666 8.69 -23.57 13.62
C LYS A 666 10.13 -23.11 13.51
N ILE A 667 10.76 -22.79 14.66
CA ILE A 667 12.20 -22.58 14.73
C ILE A 667 12.86 -23.93 14.98
N TRP A 668 13.83 -24.29 14.12
CA TRP A 668 14.51 -25.57 14.13
C TRP A 668 16.01 -25.40 13.85
N PHE A 669 16.84 -26.35 14.25
CA PHE A 669 18.28 -26.35 14.00
C PHE A 669 19.02 -25.06 14.42
N GLY A 670 18.67 -24.49 15.56
CA GLY A 670 19.16 -23.19 16.03
C GLY A 670 18.26 -22.07 15.53
N ASP A 671 18.70 -21.29 14.55
CA ASP A 671 18.01 -20.07 14.10
C ASP A 671 17.29 -20.23 12.77
N TRP A 672 17.09 -21.48 12.31
CA TRP A 672 16.34 -21.74 11.08
C TRP A 672 14.85 -21.68 11.34
N VAL A 673 14.16 -20.83 10.63
CA VAL A 673 12.70 -20.63 10.70
C VAL A 673 12.07 -21.28 9.49
N PHE A 674 11.12 -22.16 9.74
CA PHE A 674 10.28 -22.77 8.73
C PHE A 674 8.85 -22.28 8.94
N ARG A 675 8.28 -21.63 7.95
CA ARG A 675 6.91 -21.13 8.01
C ARG A 675 6.12 -21.65 6.82
N LEU A 676 4.99 -22.28 7.12
CA LEU A 676 4.01 -22.73 6.13
C LEU A 676 2.75 -21.87 6.27
N GLU A 677 2.34 -21.28 5.17
CA GLU A 677 1.13 -20.47 5.07
C GLU A 677 0.15 -21.04 4.07
N SER A 678 -1.12 -20.86 4.33
CA SER A 678 -2.21 -21.13 3.40
C SER A 678 -3.01 -19.85 3.18
N ASP A 679 -2.77 -19.20 2.07
CA ASP A 679 -3.49 -18.02 1.61
C ASP A 679 -4.84 -18.42 1.05
N ASN A 680 -5.89 -17.63 1.36
CA ASN A 680 -7.24 -17.81 0.86
C ASN A 680 -7.72 -19.28 0.96
N THR A 681 -7.54 -19.88 2.13
CA THR A 681 -7.81 -21.30 2.42
C THR A 681 -9.25 -21.69 2.03
N LEU A 682 -10.21 -20.78 2.12
CA LEU A 682 -11.61 -21.01 1.75
C LEU A 682 -11.84 -21.00 0.23
N GLY A 683 -10.88 -20.55 -0.59
CA GLY A 683 -11.06 -20.44 -2.04
C GLY A 683 -12.19 -19.48 -2.41
N ALA A 684 -12.34 -18.38 -1.68
CA ALA A 684 -13.49 -17.50 -1.82
C ALA A 684 -13.50 -16.75 -3.15
N SER A 685 -14.68 -16.66 -3.77
CA SER A 685 -14.90 -15.94 -5.02
C SER A 685 -15.31 -14.49 -4.77
N ARG A 686 -14.98 -13.62 -5.72
CA ARG A 686 -15.52 -12.26 -5.83
C ARG A 686 -16.54 -12.24 -6.95
N CYS A 687 -17.78 -11.87 -6.64
CA CYS A 687 -18.83 -11.77 -7.63
C CYS A 687 -19.10 -10.31 -8.00
N ARG A 688 -19.43 -10.10 -9.27
CA ARG A 688 -19.76 -8.81 -9.84
C ARG A 688 -21.06 -8.94 -10.61
N TYR A 689 -21.98 -8.04 -10.38
CA TYR A 689 -23.21 -7.86 -11.11
C TYR A 689 -23.14 -6.57 -11.91
N ARG A 690 -23.27 -6.62 -13.24
CA ARG A 690 -23.21 -5.46 -14.13
C ARG A 690 -24.45 -5.39 -15.00
N GLU A 691 -25.10 -4.23 -15.01
CA GLU A 691 -26.12 -3.85 -15.96
C GLU A 691 -25.46 -3.05 -17.08
N ARG A 692 -25.73 -3.40 -18.34
CA ARG A 692 -25.38 -2.62 -19.53
C ARG A 692 -26.66 -2.00 -20.07
N TYR A 693 -26.55 -0.76 -20.49
CA TYR A 693 -27.67 0.02 -20.97
C TYR A 693 -27.56 0.22 -22.49
N GLU A 694 -28.70 0.15 -23.17
CA GLU A 694 -28.86 0.62 -24.53
C GLU A 694 -28.79 2.16 -24.50
N GLY A 695 -27.79 2.75 -25.18
CA GLY A 695 -27.51 4.17 -25.05
C GLY A 695 -26.77 4.49 -23.75
N THR A 696 -27.40 5.24 -22.86
CA THR A 696 -26.78 5.69 -21.60
C THR A 696 -27.55 5.25 -20.36
N THR A 697 -26.89 5.22 -19.20
CA THR A 697 -27.54 4.96 -17.91
C THR A 697 -28.63 6.00 -17.56
N ILE A 698 -28.56 7.20 -18.15
CA ILE A 698 -29.60 8.25 -18.03
C ILE A 698 -30.92 7.81 -18.68
N GLU A 699 -30.85 7.12 -19.82
CA GLU A 699 -32.05 6.65 -20.55
C GLU A 699 -32.73 5.50 -19.81
N GLY A 700 -32.00 4.75 -19.01
CA GLY A 700 -32.54 3.76 -18.08
C GLY A 700 -32.95 2.42 -18.72
N ASN A 701 -32.67 2.19 -20.00
CA ASN A 701 -33.00 0.95 -20.71
C ASN A 701 -31.88 -0.07 -20.52
N VAL A 702 -32.07 -1.06 -19.66
CA VAL A 702 -31.09 -2.16 -19.50
C VAL A 702 -31.21 -3.11 -20.69
N GLU A 703 -30.11 -3.29 -21.41
CA GLU A 703 -29.99 -4.23 -22.54
C GLU A 703 -29.53 -5.61 -22.08
N LEU A 704 -28.52 -5.63 -21.21
CA LEU A 704 -27.81 -6.84 -20.82
C LEU A 704 -27.42 -6.81 -19.34
N ILE A 705 -27.64 -7.93 -18.66
CA ILE A 705 -27.14 -8.17 -17.30
C ILE A 705 -26.02 -9.20 -17.39
N GLN A 706 -24.89 -8.88 -16.77
CA GLN A 706 -23.70 -9.74 -16.61
C GLN A 706 -23.57 -10.11 -15.13
N ASP A 707 -23.82 -11.38 -14.79
CA ASP A 707 -23.57 -11.91 -13.45
C ASP A 707 -22.34 -12.79 -13.49
N SER A 708 -21.26 -12.31 -12.88
CA SER A 708 -19.93 -12.93 -12.98
C SER A 708 -19.30 -13.17 -11.60
N CYS A 709 -18.65 -14.30 -11.43
CA CYS A 709 -17.90 -14.66 -10.23
C CYS A 709 -16.48 -15.10 -10.59
N SER A 710 -15.50 -14.37 -10.08
CA SER A 710 -14.08 -14.69 -10.22
C SER A 710 -13.59 -15.45 -8.99
N SER A 711 -13.01 -16.63 -9.20
CA SER A 711 -12.42 -17.46 -8.15
C SER A 711 -10.94 -17.19 -8.01
N ARG A 712 -10.51 -16.92 -6.78
CA ARG A 712 -9.10 -16.92 -6.38
C ARG A 712 -8.87 -18.15 -5.52
N TYR A 713 -8.03 -19.01 -6.01
CA TYR A 713 -7.80 -20.30 -5.36
C TYR A 713 -6.85 -20.19 -4.17
N ARG A 714 -6.83 -21.26 -3.37
CA ARG A 714 -5.88 -21.43 -2.28
C ARG A 714 -4.46 -21.49 -2.81
N ARG A 715 -3.53 -20.85 -2.12
CA ARG A 715 -2.08 -20.90 -2.35
C ARG A 715 -1.38 -21.39 -1.07
N LEU A 716 -0.42 -22.27 -1.21
CA LEU A 716 0.47 -22.69 -0.12
C LEU A 716 1.82 -22.01 -0.30
N ILE A 717 2.36 -21.49 0.78
CA ILE A 717 3.64 -20.77 0.80
C ILE A 717 4.51 -21.42 1.88
N LEU A 718 5.68 -21.87 1.49
CA LEU A 718 6.73 -22.31 2.40
C LEU A 718 7.85 -21.28 2.37
N SER A 719 8.18 -20.68 3.52
CA SER A 719 9.36 -19.86 3.67
C SER A 719 10.36 -20.53 4.63
N ILE A 720 11.63 -20.40 4.31
CA ILE A 720 12.76 -20.86 5.12
C ILE A 720 13.71 -19.67 5.28
N GLN A 721 13.91 -19.26 6.51
CA GLN A 721 14.70 -18.09 6.84
C GLN A 721 15.77 -18.42 7.87
N THR A 722 16.95 -17.82 7.75
CA THR A 722 18.01 -17.91 8.76
C THR A 722 18.87 -16.66 8.77
N THR A 723 19.57 -16.45 9.89
CA THR A 723 20.49 -15.31 10.09
C THR A 723 21.86 -15.84 10.49
N PHE A 724 22.93 -15.27 9.92
CA PHE A 724 24.33 -15.63 10.15
C PHE A 724 25.12 -14.47 10.74
#